data_df5a1b743934caf65c460cbe43653610
#
_entry.id   df5a1b743934caf65c460cbe43653610
#
_cell.length_a   1.000
_cell.length_b   1.000
_cell.length_c   1.000
_cell.angle_alpha   90.00
_cell.angle_beta   90.00
_cell.angle_gamma   90.00
#
_symmetry.space_group_name_H-M   'P 1'
#
loop_
_entity.id
_entity.type
_entity.pdbx_description
1 polymer ?
#
loop_
_entity_poly.entity_id
_entity_poly.type
_entity_poly.pdbx_seq_one_letter_code
_entity_poly.pdbx_strand_id
1 'polypeptide(L)'
;MKNPVYAKAVKTPYTFDESVRWIHAKGVSNFSLQMFRKTFTLDTLPERAVLLAMAANYAEIFINGKAAASLAVRSYVFDKAYEVYDITPYLKAGKNVVAVQNIDTGEDIRAGFALEIKADGAPVCVSDGDFVYKCEEALDGGMNYLISGGGEERVDAEKLTHGYAEIDFDDSVWEKAEVIGNELLHLPYERFHQSITEGQTADVCYARSFAAVMRADKTNGYMLRFAPSNTGVTLAMTKLTLQEDADVMFITRGLRAVAIDGKVMPFDETVRIEKGEHFCMFAYAWTPELFIRTDAVFAFSSLLGDEKPLASYLLKTLPIRYPWNEYKGRNENDDIIDSMLAVVSFDLISDDIKAELVSMDFDTPDSVGFAMKARDHVVPKNGFAEARIYEDKRIHDSDKEVILENKESLFGADANAVIPAQEGIVNFILEFQTEQVGRIAFELDAPKGTVLEIMAFEMITDAGIKFMNNGSVMRYICKEGKQEYICRRQRGFRYLSVYVYGNSSDVTIKDIHVIETRYPVEKGEFVCSDERLNTIYRMSTRTAEVCMLDMYCDCPGYEQNPWTGDARCTAQVNLYNFGAYDFDTQYLKVIANSIEDGLWLNHRRRNPRYIDKLYLPCACFPTYPEGCIPVWSMMWLLQIEDHYRATGDKKFLAELFPSIKETLHRFERMTDDRGLFDMQGAWNLIEWANNDLDFYGEVTANNVMLSYCFKKSAEMAETLGENALAKDYLAKAEAYKTAVNTYCWDAEKRAYVDTVRDEYAYNRYLAYMAERSMPTVSYDEYLKNARISVQSNTMALLYDCVPEERHADAIRFLLDNMESGLFVSGTPANRTHDAPSEEEAPNGYVHIGSPFFLYFALKTLYKYGYDELALTSQRRDWGALLDSNIPTCVETFKSGKDWTRSAAHAWSASPAIFLKTDVLGVKAVKPGYAEFTVEPKPSDLTFAKGSVPTPNGRIYVEWEKKEDGTLNIKCEAPEGCRLVK
;
A
#
# COMPACT_ATOMS: atom_id res chain seq x y z
N MET A 1 7.52 -22.62 19.58
CA MET A 1 8.19 -21.86 18.50
C MET A 1 9.14 -20.84 19.10
N LYS A 2 10.34 -20.69 18.55
CA LYS A 2 11.23 -19.58 18.92
C LYS A 2 10.98 -18.42 17.97
N ASN A 3 10.45 -17.33 18.48
CA ASN A 3 10.28 -16.12 17.71
C ASN A 3 11.63 -15.56 17.25
N PRO A 4 11.75 -15.01 16.03
CA PRO A 4 12.98 -14.43 15.58
C PRO A 4 13.36 -13.24 16.48
N VAL A 5 14.65 -13.17 16.84
CA VAL A 5 15.25 -12.02 17.52
C VAL A 5 16.41 -11.59 16.65
N TYR A 6 16.22 -10.49 15.93
CA TYR A 6 17.25 -10.02 15.02
C TYR A 6 18.39 -9.31 15.75
N ALA A 7 19.55 -9.34 15.12
CA ALA A 7 20.71 -8.59 15.56
C ALA A 7 20.48 -7.08 15.45
N LYS A 8 21.22 -6.29 16.23
CA LYS A 8 21.13 -4.83 16.17
C LYS A 8 21.76 -4.31 14.88
N ALA A 9 21.07 -3.39 14.21
CA ALA A 9 21.64 -2.67 13.09
C ALA A 9 22.81 -1.78 13.52
N VAL A 10 23.81 -1.67 12.65
CA VAL A 10 25.02 -0.89 12.87
C VAL A 10 25.06 0.25 11.86
N LYS A 11 25.04 1.49 12.35
CA LYS A 11 25.06 2.71 11.51
C LYS A 11 26.49 3.20 11.21
N THR A 12 27.52 2.70 11.91
CA THR A 12 28.91 3.01 11.60
C THR A 12 29.28 2.50 10.21
N PRO A 13 29.92 3.31 9.36
CA PRO A 13 30.23 2.91 8.00
C PRO A 13 31.08 1.63 7.93
N TYR A 14 30.60 0.69 7.14
CA TYR A 14 31.31 -0.51 6.70
C TYR A 14 31.20 -0.62 5.19
N THR A 15 32.15 -1.27 4.55
CA THR A 15 32.14 -1.54 3.10
C THR A 15 32.41 -3.01 2.85
N PHE A 16 31.85 -3.54 1.78
CA PHE A 16 32.11 -4.90 1.31
C PHE A 16 33.58 -5.06 0.87
N ASP A 17 34.12 -6.24 1.15
CA ASP A 17 35.38 -6.68 0.60
C ASP A 17 35.27 -7.02 -0.89
N GLU A 18 36.36 -6.85 -1.65
CA GLU A 18 36.38 -7.13 -3.09
C GLU A 18 36.19 -8.62 -3.43
N SER A 19 36.32 -9.53 -2.48
CA SER A 19 36.07 -10.97 -2.63
C SER A 19 34.60 -11.35 -2.63
N VAL A 20 33.70 -10.46 -2.14
CA VAL A 20 32.26 -10.71 -2.10
C VAL A 20 31.70 -10.86 -3.52
N ARG A 21 30.83 -11.82 -3.72
CA ARG A 21 30.15 -12.07 -4.99
C ARG A 21 28.65 -12.06 -4.81
N TRP A 22 27.95 -11.66 -5.85
CA TRP A 22 26.51 -11.83 -5.95
C TRP A 22 26.20 -13.27 -6.33
N ILE A 23 25.36 -13.95 -5.56
CA ILE A 23 25.02 -15.36 -5.77
C ILE A 23 23.51 -15.56 -5.86
N HIS A 24 23.14 -16.56 -6.66
CA HIS A 24 21.75 -16.97 -6.85
C HIS A 24 21.61 -18.50 -7.07
N ALA A 25 20.37 -18.99 -7.11
CA ALA A 25 20.05 -20.36 -7.48
C ALA A 25 19.87 -20.47 -9.01
N LYS A 26 20.44 -21.49 -9.62
CA LYS A 26 20.42 -21.69 -11.06
C LYS A 26 19.05 -22.14 -11.57
N GLY A 27 18.59 -21.54 -12.66
CA GLY A 27 17.41 -22.01 -13.41
C GLY A 27 16.10 -21.96 -12.64
N VAL A 28 16.02 -21.08 -11.65
CA VAL A 28 14.84 -20.93 -10.81
C VAL A 28 13.78 -20.09 -11.52
N SER A 29 12.55 -20.57 -11.48
CA SER A 29 11.39 -19.80 -11.94
C SER A 29 11.05 -18.69 -10.94
N ASN A 30 10.44 -17.63 -11.43
CA ASN A 30 9.90 -16.53 -10.64
C ASN A 30 9.10 -17.03 -9.43
N PHE A 31 9.19 -16.30 -8.33
CA PHE A 31 8.44 -16.54 -7.08
C PHE A 31 8.80 -17.83 -6.32
N SER A 32 10.09 -18.12 -6.21
CA SER A 32 10.58 -19.27 -5.45
C SER A 32 11.22 -18.87 -4.13
N LEU A 33 11.10 -19.71 -3.11
CA LEU A 33 11.90 -19.66 -1.91
C LEU A 33 13.15 -20.53 -2.09
N GLN A 34 14.30 -19.93 -1.87
CA GLN A 34 15.61 -20.56 -2.03
C GLN A 34 16.32 -20.56 -0.66
N MET A 35 16.87 -21.69 -0.29
CA MET A 35 17.68 -21.83 0.92
C MET A 35 19.14 -21.98 0.53
N PHE A 36 20.00 -21.18 1.10
CA PHE A 36 21.43 -21.19 0.89
C PHE A 36 22.17 -21.46 2.20
N ARG A 37 23.32 -22.11 2.12
CA ARG A 37 24.17 -22.41 3.28
C ARG A 37 25.65 -22.30 2.94
N LYS A 38 26.43 -21.86 3.93
CA LYS A 38 27.89 -21.96 3.94
C LYS A 38 28.40 -22.14 5.36
N THR A 39 29.33 -23.06 5.57
CA THR A 39 30.03 -23.21 6.85
C THR A 39 31.37 -22.50 6.84
N PHE A 40 31.75 -21.96 7.97
CA PHE A 40 33.07 -21.31 8.17
C PHE A 40 33.59 -21.59 9.58
N THR A 41 34.86 -21.38 9.81
CA THR A 41 35.52 -21.68 11.09
C THR A 41 36.18 -20.43 11.67
N LEU A 42 36.03 -20.24 12.98
CA LEU A 42 36.71 -19.20 13.74
C LEU A 42 37.65 -19.86 14.76
N ASP A 43 38.89 -19.50 14.76
CA ASP A 43 39.87 -20.05 15.73
C ASP A 43 39.55 -19.61 17.16
N THR A 44 39.09 -18.38 17.33
CA THR A 44 38.69 -17.79 18.60
C THR A 44 37.42 -16.95 18.42
N LEU A 45 36.71 -16.66 19.52
CA LEU A 45 35.63 -15.69 19.49
C LEU A 45 36.17 -14.29 19.20
N PRO A 46 35.58 -13.55 18.19
CA PRO A 46 35.99 -12.17 17.93
C PRO A 46 35.50 -11.22 19.02
N GLU A 47 36.19 -10.11 19.22
CA GLU A 47 35.68 -9.02 20.08
C GLU A 47 34.46 -8.37 19.46
N ARG A 48 34.46 -8.24 18.12
CA ARG A 48 33.35 -7.69 17.36
C ARG A 48 33.18 -8.38 16.01
N ALA A 49 31.93 -8.73 15.68
CA ALA A 49 31.62 -9.26 14.36
C ALA A 49 30.38 -8.58 13.78
N VAL A 50 30.44 -8.27 12.49
CA VAL A 50 29.34 -7.66 11.74
C VAL A 50 29.00 -8.49 10.51
N LEU A 51 27.71 -8.53 10.20
CA LEU A 51 27.15 -9.05 8.97
C LEU A 51 26.79 -7.87 8.07
N LEU A 52 27.37 -7.79 6.89
CA LEU A 52 26.94 -6.90 5.82
C LEU A 52 26.12 -7.75 4.86
N ALA A 53 24.91 -7.30 4.47
CA ALA A 53 24.10 -8.08 3.55
C ALA A 53 23.15 -7.21 2.74
N MET A 54 22.87 -7.63 1.50
CA MET A 54 21.82 -7.10 0.65
C MET A 54 21.22 -8.20 -0.20
N ALA A 55 19.93 -8.06 -0.54
CA ALA A 55 19.20 -8.97 -1.40
C ALA A 55 18.51 -8.22 -2.53
N ALA A 56 18.21 -8.89 -3.64
CA ALA A 56 17.44 -8.29 -4.73
C ALA A 56 16.06 -7.87 -4.25
N ASN A 57 15.38 -8.78 -3.54
CA ASN A 57 14.03 -8.58 -3.02
C ASN A 57 14.02 -8.70 -1.49
N TYR A 58 13.88 -9.91 -0.99
CA TYR A 58 13.82 -10.20 0.43
C TYR A 58 14.69 -11.39 0.79
N ALA A 59 15.41 -11.28 1.90
CA ALA A 59 16.11 -12.42 2.47
C ALA A 59 16.07 -12.40 4.00
N GLU A 60 16.00 -13.59 4.59
CA GLU A 60 16.17 -13.79 6.03
C GLU A 60 17.46 -14.58 6.27
N ILE A 61 18.31 -14.07 7.15
CA ILE A 61 19.64 -14.64 7.40
C ILE A 61 19.69 -15.23 8.81
N PHE A 62 20.22 -16.45 8.87
CA PHE A 62 20.39 -17.21 10.11
C PHE A 62 21.87 -17.46 10.36
N ILE A 63 22.27 -17.35 11.60
CA ILE A 63 23.60 -17.72 12.07
C ILE A 63 23.44 -18.79 13.16
N ASN A 64 24.00 -19.98 12.93
CA ASN A 64 23.94 -21.09 13.88
C ASN A 64 22.51 -21.41 14.37
N GLY A 65 21.53 -21.45 13.47
CA GLY A 65 20.12 -21.75 13.75
C GLY A 65 19.30 -20.59 14.30
N LYS A 66 19.91 -19.41 14.51
CA LYS A 66 19.21 -18.22 15.04
C LYS A 66 19.02 -17.18 13.93
N ALA A 67 17.81 -16.62 13.82
CA ALA A 67 17.54 -15.50 12.93
C ALA A 67 18.42 -14.31 13.32
N ALA A 68 19.23 -13.82 12.38
CA ALA A 68 20.19 -12.73 12.59
C ALA A 68 19.77 -11.45 11.88
N ALA A 69 19.22 -11.54 10.67
CA ALA A 69 18.80 -10.38 9.90
C ALA A 69 17.59 -10.67 9.03
N SER A 70 16.75 -9.66 8.82
CA SER A 70 15.67 -9.66 7.85
C SER A 70 15.90 -8.50 6.90
N LEU A 71 16.33 -8.82 5.67
CA LEU A 71 16.65 -7.85 4.64
C LEU A 71 15.36 -7.50 3.88
N ALA A 72 14.78 -6.36 4.21
CA ALA A 72 13.53 -5.91 3.63
C ALA A 72 13.59 -4.49 3.07
N VAL A 73 14.73 -3.81 3.13
CA VAL A 73 14.86 -2.41 2.71
C VAL A 73 14.78 -2.28 1.20
N ARG A 74 13.69 -1.69 0.74
CA ARG A 74 13.50 -1.32 -0.67
C ARG A 74 14.47 -0.21 -1.04
N SER A 75 15.06 -0.31 -2.21
CA SER A 75 16.01 0.65 -2.72
C SER A 75 15.99 0.71 -4.24
N TYR A 76 16.63 1.72 -4.79
CA TYR A 76 16.71 1.88 -6.22
C TYR A 76 17.50 0.75 -6.88
N VAL A 77 17.03 0.25 -8.03
CA VAL A 77 17.63 -0.91 -8.72
C VAL A 77 19.07 -0.68 -9.21
N PHE A 78 19.52 0.57 -9.35
CA PHE A 78 20.88 0.95 -9.72
C PHE A 78 21.69 1.52 -8.56
N ASP A 79 21.06 1.71 -7.38
CA ASP A 79 21.72 2.18 -6.16
C ASP A 79 21.19 1.39 -4.97
N LYS A 80 21.75 0.19 -4.76
CA LYS A 80 21.23 -0.80 -3.82
C LYS A 80 21.65 -0.49 -2.39
N ALA A 81 20.69 -0.47 -1.47
CA ALA A 81 20.98 -0.40 -0.05
C ALA A 81 21.39 -1.77 0.49
N TYR A 82 22.46 -1.80 1.30
CA TYR A 82 22.81 -2.94 2.13
C TYR A 82 22.70 -2.61 3.61
N GLU A 83 22.43 -3.61 4.40
CA GLU A 83 22.24 -3.48 5.83
C GLU A 83 23.41 -4.10 6.59
N VAL A 84 23.74 -3.55 7.76
CA VAL A 84 24.83 -4.02 8.61
C VAL A 84 24.30 -4.34 10.01
N TYR A 85 24.63 -5.53 10.51
CA TYR A 85 24.16 -6.03 11.79
C TYR A 85 25.30 -6.49 12.69
N ASP A 86 25.22 -6.22 14.00
CA ASP A 86 26.14 -6.76 15.01
C ASP A 86 25.76 -8.20 15.34
N ILE A 87 26.50 -9.14 14.81
CA ILE A 87 26.26 -10.59 15.01
C ILE A 87 27.22 -11.22 16.01
N THR A 88 27.97 -10.43 16.77
CA THR A 88 28.92 -10.96 17.78
C THR A 88 28.30 -12.02 18.69
N PRO A 89 27.07 -11.83 19.24
CA PRO A 89 26.45 -12.82 20.13
C PRO A 89 25.97 -14.11 19.44
N TYR A 90 26.01 -14.16 18.11
CA TYR A 90 25.54 -15.30 17.31
C TYR A 90 26.65 -16.29 16.98
N LEU A 91 27.91 -15.87 17.10
CA LEU A 91 29.08 -16.66 16.73
C LEU A 91 29.63 -17.50 17.88
N LYS A 92 30.39 -18.52 17.53
CA LYS A 92 31.16 -19.35 18.46
C LYS A 92 32.54 -19.68 17.90
N ALA A 93 33.47 -20.04 18.79
CA ALA A 93 34.74 -20.61 18.37
C ALA A 93 34.51 -21.98 17.70
N GLY A 94 35.30 -22.32 16.69
CA GLY A 94 35.11 -23.51 15.86
C GLY A 94 34.14 -23.29 14.68
N LYS A 95 33.45 -24.35 14.30
CA LYS A 95 32.56 -24.36 13.15
C LYS A 95 31.32 -23.49 13.38
N ASN A 96 31.02 -22.64 12.43
CA ASN A 96 29.81 -21.83 12.33
C ASN A 96 29.11 -22.09 10.99
N VAL A 97 27.83 -21.73 10.89
CA VAL A 97 27.06 -21.76 9.64
C VAL A 97 26.31 -20.45 9.45
N VAL A 98 26.34 -19.94 8.25
CA VAL A 98 25.40 -18.94 7.77
C VAL A 98 24.43 -19.60 6.81
N ALA A 99 23.13 -19.38 7.04
CA ALA A 99 22.07 -19.83 6.17
C ALA A 99 21.18 -18.66 5.77
N VAL A 100 20.69 -18.69 4.52
CA VAL A 100 19.89 -17.60 3.96
C VAL A 100 18.63 -18.19 3.36
N GLN A 101 17.48 -17.63 3.69
CA GLN A 101 16.26 -17.80 2.92
C GLN A 101 16.12 -16.59 2.01
N ASN A 102 16.22 -16.81 0.70
CA ASN A 102 16.06 -15.77 -0.32
C ASN A 102 14.75 -15.98 -1.05
N ILE A 103 13.96 -14.92 -1.17
CA ILE A 103 12.72 -14.92 -1.95
C ILE A 103 12.98 -14.19 -3.26
N ASP A 104 12.78 -14.89 -4.36
CA ASP A 104 12.82 -14.33 -5.70
C ASP A 104 11.40 -14.02 -6.17
N THR A 105 11.12 -12.74 -6.46
CA THR A 105 9.83 -12.28 -6.97
C THR A 105 9.75 -12.25 -8.49
N GLY A 106 10.86 -12.56 -9.18
CA GLY A 106 10.94 -12.54 -10.63
C GLY A 106 10.93 -11.18 -11.30
N GLU A 107 10.87 -10.11 -10.54
CA GLU A 107 10.83 -8.75 -11.09
C GLU A 107 12.23 -8.20 -11.40
N ASP A 108 13.26 -8.70 -10.75
CA ASP A 108 14.66 -8.33 -11.01
C ASP A 108 15.42 -9.51 -11.65
N ILE A 109 15.97 -9.28 -12.84
CA ILE A 109 16.88 -10.23 -13.52
C ILE A 109 18.13 -10.56 -12.70
N ARG A 110 18.37 -9.83 -11.61
CA ARG A 110 19.50 -9.97 -10.68
C ARG A 110 19.11 -10.73 -9.41
N ALA A 111 18.04 -11.53 -9.44
CA ALA A 111 17.64 -12.36 -8.30
C ALA A 111 18.84 -12.89 -7.51
N GLY A 112 18.76 -12.92 -6.18
CA GLY A 112 19.84 -13.37 -5.32
C GLY A 112 20.25 -12.39 -4.23
N PHE A 113 21.43 -12.57 -3.70
CA PHE A 113 21.94 -11.76 -2.60
C PHE A 113 23.47 -11.69 -2.57
N ALA A 114 23.99 -10.75 -1.78
CA ALA A 114 25.39 -10.71 -1.37
C ALA A 114 25.49 -10.53 0.16
N LEU A 115 26.46 -11.20 0.77
CA LEU A 115 26.75 -11.04 2.19
C LEU A 115 28.24 -11.16 2.51
N GLU A 116 28.62 -10.56 3.63
CA GLU A 116 29.95 -10.69 4.21
C GLU A 116 29.84 -10.69 5.74
N ILE A 117 30.58 -11.58 6.40
CA ILE A 117 30.79 -11.56 7.83
C ILE A 117 32.24 -11.11 8.07
N LYS A 118 32.40 -9.99 8.78
CA LYS A 118 33.69 -9.51 9.27
C LYS A 118 33.80 -9.78 10.76
N ALA A 119 34.94 -10.39 11.15
CA ALA A 119 35.32 -10.56 12.55
C ALA A 119 36.55 -9.70 12.80
N ASP A 120 36.49 -8.82 13.81
CA ASP A 120 37.58 -7.87 14.16
C ASP A 120 38.13 -7.10 12.94
N GLY A 121 37.20 -6.74 12.02
CA GLY A 121 37.50 -5.98 10.81
C GLY A 121 37.97 -6.81 9.61
N ALA A 122 38.23 -8.10 9.75
CA ALA A 122 38.67 -8.99 8.66
C ALA A 122 37.50 -9.85 8.14
N PRO A 123 37.40 -10.09 6.81
CA PRO A 123 36.41 -11.00 6.26
C PRO A 123 36.69 -12.45 6.69
N VAL A 124 35.65 -13.12 7.25
CA VAL A 124 35.74 -14.54 7.68
C VAL A 124 34.76 -15.43 6.92
N CYS A 125 33.75 -14.84 6.32
CA CYS A 125 32.82 -15.53 5.43
C CYS A 125 32.26 -14.53 4.42
N VAL A 126 32.31 -14.88 3.15
CA VAL A 126 31.77 -14.07 2.05
C VAL A 126 30.85 -14.91 1.19
N SER A 127 29.86 -14.26 0.56
CA SER A 127 29.08 -14.88 -0.51
C SER A 127 29.95 -15.12 -1.73
N ASP A 128 29.99 -16.36 -2.18
CA ASP A 128 30.76 -16.85 -3.33
C ASP A 128 30.17 -18.16 -3.85
N GLY A 129 30.82 -18.78 -4.84
CA GLY A 129 30.41 -20.07 -5.41
C GLY A 129 30.57 -21.27 -4.47
N ASP A 130 31.02 -21.08 -3.24
CA ASP A 130 31.10 -22.14 -2.23
C ASP A 130 29.82 -22.27 -1.38
N PHE A 131 28.92 -21.31 -1.47
CA PHE A 131 27.56 -21.54 -0.98
C PHE A 131 26.88 -22.69 -1.71
N VAL A 132 26.12 -23.47 -0.98
CA VAL A 132 25.21 -24.49 -1.55
C VAL A 132 23.79 -24.06 -1.38
N TYR A 133 22.91 -24.47 -2.29
CA TYR A 133 21.49 -24.09 -2.24
C TYR A 133 20.55 -25.25 -2.56
N LYS A 134 19.30 -25.10 -2.10
CA LYS A 134 18.14 -25.91 -2.47
C LYS A 134 16.92 -24.99 -2.58
N CYS A 135 16.10 -25.20 -3.60
CA CYS A 135 14.77 -24.58 -3.68
C CYS A 135 13.80 -25.32 -2.75
N GLU A 136 12.96 -24.57 -2.05
CA GLU A 136 11.94 -25.14 -1.16
C GLU A 136 10.75 -25.65 -1.95
N GLU A 137 10.59 -26.95 -1.98
CA GLU A 137 9.51 -27.63 -2.72
C GLU A 137 8.16 -27.62 -1.99
N ALA A 138 8.18 -27.27 -0.71
CA ALA A 138 6.98 -27.19 0.13
C ALA A 138 6.11 -25.97 -0.18
N LEU A 139 6.70 -24.94 -0.76
CA LEU A 139 6.02 -23.68 -1.07
C LEU A 139 5.61 -23.65 -2.54
N ASP A 140 4.31 -23.50 -2.76
CA ASP A 140 3.71 -23.37 -4.08
C ASP A 140 2.94 -22.04 -4.15
N GLY A 141 3.12 -21.29 -5.23
CA GLY A 141 2.47 -20.03 -5.49
C GLY A 141 3.39 -18.82 -5.43
N GLY A 142 3.00 -17.78 -6.17
CA GLY A 142 3.76 -16.54 -6.28
C GLY A 142 3.85 -15.80 -4.96
N MET A 143 5.00 -15.88 -4.31
CA MET A 143 5.27 -15.06 -3.13
C MET A 143 5.81 -13.70 -3.55
N ASN A 144 4.93 -12.74 -3.77
CA ASN A 144 5.35 -11.36 -3.83
C ASN A 144 5.39 -10.81 -2.39
N TYR A 145 6.58 -10.51 -1.90
CA TYR A 145 6.78 -10.16 -0.50
C TYR A 145 6.37 -8.71 -0.17
N LEU A 146 6.47 -7.80 -1.13
CA LEU A 146 6.44 -6.36 -0.89
C LEU A 146 5.47 -5.57 -1.79
N ILE A 147 4.66 -6.24 -2.62
CA ILE A 147 3.82 -5.54 -3.59
C ILE A 147 2.39 -6.10 -3.55
N SER A 148 1.43 -5.21 -3.76
CA SER A 148 0.01 -5.53 -3.86
C SER A 148 -0.28 -6.68 -4.82
N GLY A 149 -1.20 -7.56 -4.46
CA GLY A 149 -1.69 -8.60 -5.34
C GLY A 149 -0.83 -9.85 -5.47
N GLY A 150 0.18 -10.03 -4.62
CA GLY A 150 0.94 -11.29 -4.55
C GLY A 150 0.05 -12.47 -4.21
N GLY A 151 0.38 -13.64 -4.76
CA GLY A 151 -0.36 -14.90 -4.59
C GLY A 151 -0.47 -15.34 -3.13
N GLU A 152 -1.34 -16.31 -2.89
CA GLU A 152 -1.47 -16.99 -1.61
C GLU A 152 -0.17 -17.66 -1.21
N GLU A 153 0.14 -17.68 0.08
CA GLU A 153 1.20 -18.49 0.62
C GLU A 153 0.69 -19.90 0.89
N ARG A 154 1.15 -20.88 0.10
CA ARG A 154 0.72 -22.29 0.22
C ARG A 154 1.88 -23.15 0.63
N VAL A 155 1.63 -23.99 1.63
CA VAL A 155 2.67 -24.81 2.26
C VAL A 155 2.20 -26.24 2.38
N ASP A 156 2.99 -27.17 1.86
CA ASP A 156 2.86 -28.61 2.13
C ASP A 156 3.89 -28.99 3.21
N ALA A 157 3.42 -29.19 4.44
CA ALA A 157 4.31 -29.40 5.58
C ALA A 157 5.16 -30.67 5.49
N GLU A 158 4.75 -31.68 4.72
CA GLU A 158 5.56 -32.88 4.53
C GLU A 158 6.83 -32.63 3.73
N LYS A 159 6.81 -31.60 2.87
CA LYS A 159 7.94 -31.28 2.01
C LYS A 159 8.88 -30.23 2.61
N LEU A 160 8.50 -29.59 3.74
CA LEU A 160 9.31 -28.56 4.36
C LEU A 160 10.72 -29.04 4.73
N THR A 161 11.72 -28.31 4.30
CA THR A 161 13.10 -28.54 4.69
C THR A 161 13.38 -27.97 6.08
N HIS A 162 13.44 -28.84 7.08
CA HIS A 162 13.69 -28.44 8.47
C HIS A 162 15.17 -28.47 8.83
N GLY A 163 15.60 -27.63 9.79
CA GLY A 163 16.93 -27.67 10.39
C GLY A 163 18.07 -27.20 9.49
N TYR A 164 17.77 -26.70 8.29
CA TYR A 164 18.82 -26.30 7.32
C TYR A 164 19.72 -25.17 7.84
N ALA A 165 19.30 -24.37 8.81
CA ALA A 165 20.11 -23.33 9.45
C ALA A 165 21.01 -23.86 10.58
N GLU A 166 20.90 -25.12 10.95
CA GLU A 166 21.70 -25.74 12.00
C GLU A 166 23.08 -26.19 11.47
N ILE A 167 24.07 -26.22 12.36
CA ILE A 167 25.46 -26.52 11.98
C ILE A 167 25.65 -27.94 11.44
N ASP A 168 24.93 -28.89 12.03
CA ASP A 168 25.10 -30.31 11.74
C ASP A 168 24.15 -30.83 10.64
N PHE A 169 23.46 -29.94 9.96
CA PHE A 169 22.59 -30.28 8.84
C PHE A 169 23.41 -30.84 7.66
N ASP A 170 22.96 -31.94 7.06
CA ASP A 170 23.60 -32.56 5.89
C ASP A 170 23.14 -31.86 4.61
N ASP A 171 24.01 -31.00 4.06
CA ASP A 171 23.83 -30.30 2.81
C ASP A 171 24.61 -30.91 1.64
N SER A 172 25.11 -32.14 1.78
CA SER A 172 25.98 -32.81 0.80
C SER A 172 25.34 -33.03 -0.59
N VAL A 173 24.00 -33.03 -0.64
CA VAL A 173 23.24 -33.18 -1.89
C VAL A 173 22.76 -31.86 -2.49
N TRP A 174 23.07 -30.74 -1.84
CA TRP A 174 22.69 -29.44 -2.33
C TRP A 174 23.61 -28.97 -3.46
N GLU A 175 23.04 -28.18 -4.38
CA GLU A 175 23.77 -27.66 -5.52
C GLU A 175 24.63 -26.46 -5.13
N LYS A 176 25.71 -26.22 -5.89
CA LYS A 176 26.54 -25.02 -5.73
C LYS A 176 25.82 -23.80 -6.27
N ALA A 177 25.86 -22.71 -5.50
CA ALA A 177 25.33 -21.41 -5.93
C ALA A 177 26.03 -20.92 -7.19
N GLU A 178 25.31 -20.26 -8.06
CA GLU A 178 25.83 -19.62 -9.25
C GLU A 178 26.21 -18.17 -8.90
N VAL A 179 27.40 -17.76 -9.37
CA VAL A 179 27.88 -16.39 -9.22
C VAL A 179 27.40 -15.57 -10.40
N ILE A 180 26.63 -14.52 -10.14
CA ILE A 180 26.27 -13.53 -11.15
C ILE A 180 27.27 -12.38 -11.07
N GLY A 181 27.77 -11.94 -12.19
CA GLY A 181 28.57 -10.73 -12.30
C GLY A 181 29.56 -10.79 -13.44
N ASN A 182 29.88 -9.63 -13.95
CA ASN A 182 30.98 -9.40 -14.85
C ASN A 182 32.28 -9.47 -14.02
N GLU A 183 33.37 -10.02 -14.57
CA GLU A 183 34.67 -10.08 -13.92
C GLU A 183 35.20 -8.71 -13.43
N LEU A 184 34.61 -7.61 -13.94
CA LEU A 184 34.98 -6.24 -13.59
C LEU A 184 34.17 -5.65 -12.42
N LEU A 185 32.99 -6.20 -12.10
CA LEU A 185 32.14 -5.74 -11.01
C LEU A 185 31.83 -6.94 -10.12
N HIS A 186 32.32 -6.92 -8.89
CA HIS A 186 32.03 -7.98 -7.93
C HIS A 186 30.57 -8.03 -7.50
N LEU A 187 29.80 -6.94 -7.73
CA LEU A 187 28.36 -6.84 -7.49
C LEU A 187 27.65 -6.27 -8.74
N PRO A 188 26.41 -6.71 -9.03
CA PRO A 188 25.69 -6.35 -10.27
C PRO A 188 25.01 -4.97 -10.23
N TYR A 189 25.38 -4.10 -9.32
CA TYR A 189 24.80 -2.77 -9.17
C TYR A 189 25.82 -1.70 -9.54
N GLU A 190 25.37 -0.61 -10.14
CA GLU A 190 26.22 0.53 -10.47
C GLU A 190 26.72 1.22 -9.21
N ARG A 191 25.85 1.35 -8.21
CA ARG A 191 26.14 1.89 -6.90
C ARG A 191 25.51 1.05 -5.83
N PHE A 192 26.07 1.04 -4.64
CA PHE A 192 25.48 0.49 -3.45
C PHE A 192 25.98 1.24 -2.22
N HIS A 193 25.11 1.40 -1.22
CA HIS A 193 25.42 2.17 -0.02
C HIS A 193 24.85 1.49 1.23
N GLN A 194 25.45 1.75 2.38
CA GLN A 194 24.94 1.25 3.64
C GLN A 194 23.63 1.96 4.00
N SER A 195 22.61 1.20 4.35
CA SER A 195 21.36 1.73 4.91
C SER A 195 21.64 2.39 6.26
N ILE A 196 21.04 3.55 6.48
CA ILE A 196 21.12 4.28 7.74
C ILE A 196 19.93 3.96 8.68
N THR A 197 18.98 3.17 8.20
CA THR A 197 17.79 2.79 9.00
C THR A 197 18.10 1.64 9.95
N GLU A 198 17.29 1.52 10.99
CA GLU A 198 17.29 0.37 11.88
C GLU A 198 16.53 -0.80 11.25
N GLY A 199 16.83 -2.02 11.70
CA GLY A 199 16.07 -3.20 11.31
C GLY A 199 14.64 -3.18 11.86
N GLN A 200 13.82 -4.11 11.39
CA GLN A 200 12.44 -4.24 11.84
C GLN A 200 12.36 -4.81 13.26
N THR A 201 11.31 -4.43 14.00
CA THR A 201 10.97 -5.12 15.27
C THR A 201 10.43 -6.53 15.00
N ALA A 202 10.46 -7.37 16.03
CA ALA A 202 9.91 -8.73 16.00
C ALA A 202 9.02 -8.99 17.23
N ASP A 203 8.27 -7.98 17.66
CA ASP A 203 7.37 -8.07 18.82
C ASP A 203 6.23 -9.06 18.56
N VAL A 204 5.79 -9.76 19.61
CA VAL A 204 4.72 -10.77 19.53
C VAL A 204 3.40 -10.18 19.96
N CYS A 205 2.38 -10.35 19.14
CA CYS A 205 1.02 -9.88 19.38
C CYS A 205 0.01 -11.04 19.32
N TYR A 206 -0.89 -11.09 20.31
CA TYR A 206 -1.97 -12.07 20.39
C TYR A 206 -3.32 -11.43 20.11
N ALA A 207 -4.24 -12.24 19.59
CA ALA A 207 -5.65 -11.88 19.52
C ALA A 207 -6.22 -11.60 20.91
N ARG A 208 -7.22 -10.75 21.01
CA ARG A 208 -7.89 -10.42 22.28
C ARG A 208 -9.24 -11.12 22.44
N SER A 209 -9.89 -11.47 21.34
CA SER A 209 -11.24 -12.04 21.36
C SER A 209 -11.58 -12.77 20.06
N PHE A 210 -12.70 -13.49 20.06
CA PHE A 210 -13.40 -13.89 18.87
C PHE A 210 -14.40 -12.79 18.46
N ALA A 211 -14.41 -12.43 17.17
CA ALA A 211 -15.38 -11.48 16.61
C ALA A 211 -16.61 -12.17 16.01
N ALA A 212 -16.56 -13.49 15.77
CA ALA A 212 -17.65 -14.25 15.18
C ALA A 212 -17.81 -15.63 15.82
N VAL A 213 -19.00 -16.19 15.67
CA VAL A 213 -19.35 -17.53 16.10
C VAL A 213 -18.67 -18.55 15.19
N MET A 214 -18.19 -19.65 15.77
CA MET A 214 -17.66 -20.79 15.03
C MET A 214 -18.76 -21.57 14.36
N ARG A 215 -18.46 -22.10 13.19
CA ARG A 215 -19.39 -22.91 12.40
C ARG A 215 -18.67 -24.05 11.69
N ALA A 216 -19.44 -25.06 11.28
CA ALA A 216 -19.01 -26.09 10.36
C ALA A 216 -19.85 -25.99 9.10
N ASP A 217 -19.22 -25.90 7.95
CA ASP A 217 -19.91 -25.76 6.66
C ASP A 217 -19.14 -26.46 5.56
N LYS A 218 -19.84 -26.79 4.45
CA LYS A 218 -19.24 -27.29 3.22
C LYS A 218 -19.41 -26.26 2.12
N THR A 219 -18.32 -25.81 1.54
CA THR A 219 -18.37 -24.97 0.37
C THR A 219 -18.34 -25.80 -0.88
N ASN A 220 -19.41 -25.75 -1.69
CA ASN A 220 -19.52 -26.45 -2.96
C ASN A 220 -19.45 -25.44 -4.11
N GLY A 221 -18.62 -25.71 -5.11
CA GLY A 221 -18.55 -24.86 -6.27
C GLY A 221 -17.35 -25.07 -7.17
N TYR A 222 -17.19 -24.13 -8.10
CA TYR A 222 -16.13 -24.14 -9.11
C TYR A 222 -15.50 -22.76 -9.15
N MET A 223 -14.16 -22.71 -9.21
CA MET A 223 -13.42 -21.48 -9.44
C MET A 223 -12.98 -21.43 -10.90
N LEU A 224 -13.24 -20.31 -11.58
CA LEU A 224 -12.67 -19.99 -12.88
C LEU A 224 -11.69 -18.84 -12.74
N ARG A 225 -10.51 -19.02 -13.30
CA ARG A 225 -9.54 -17.96 -13.55
C ARG A 225 -9.42 -17.71 -15.03
N PHE A 226 -9.20 -16.47 -15.40
CA PHE A 226 -9.15 -16.03 -16.77
C PHE A 226 -7.76 -15.51 -17.11
N ALA A 227 -7.37 -15.64 -18.38
CA ALA A 227 -6.13 -15.06 -18.88
C ALA A 227 -6.11 -13.54 -18.68
N PRO A 228 -4.95 -12.96 -18.35
CA PRO A 228 -4.83 -11.51 -18.24
C PRO A 228 -5.27 -10.79 -19.52
N SER A 229 -6.05 -9.72 -19.37
CA SER A 229 -6.44 -8.83 -20.47
C SER A 229 -6.00 -7.40 -20.16
N ASN A 230 -4.90 -6.98 -20.78
CA ASN A 230 -4.27 -5.69 -20.51
C ASN A 230 -4.60 -4.57 -21.52
N THR A 231 -5.35 -4.89 -22.58
CA THR A 231 -5.53 -3.97 -23.72
C THR A 231 -6.98 -3.71 -24.10
N GLY A 232 -7.94 -4.26 -23.38
CA GLY A 232 -9.37 -4.08 -23.70
C GLY A 232 -10.25 -5.05 -22.89
N VAL A 233 -11.53 -5.08 -23.21
CA VAL A 233 -12.46 -6.08 -22.67
C VAL A 233 -12.30 -7.37 -23.48
N THR A 234 -12.07 -8.47 -22.79
CA THR A 234 -12.02 -9.80 -23.37
C THR A 234 -13.35 -10.50 -23.15
N LEU A 235 -13.84 -11.17 -24.20
CA LEU A 235 -14.94 -12.13 -24.11
C LEU A 235 -14.35 -13.55 -24.11
N ALA A 236 -14.53 -14.26 -23.02
CA ALA A 236 -14.26 -15.70 -22.96
C ALA A 236 -15.57 -16.47 -23.13
N MET A 237 -15.53 -17.58 -23.85
CA MET A 237 -16.70 -18.36 -24.24
C MET A 237 -16.44 -19.83 -23.98
N THR A 238 -17.48 -20.53 -23.52
CA THR A 238 -17.42 -21.97 -23.28
C THR A 238 -18.79 -22.64 -23.44
N LYS A 239 -18.81 -23.93 -23.61
CA LYS A 239 -20.01 -24.73 -23.48
C LYS A 239 -20.07 -25.31 -22.06
N LEU A 240 -21.12 -24.97 -21.33
CA LEU A 240 -21.42 -25.53 -20.01
C LEU A 240 -22.41 -26.67 -20.15
N THR A 241 -22.14 -27.80 -19.55
CA THR A 241 -23.04 -28.97 -19.53
C THR A 241 -23.45 -29.26 -18.09
N LEU A 242 -24.76 -29.26 -17.83
CA LEU A 242 -25.40 -29.67 -16.59
C LEU A 242 -26.10 -31.01 -16.72
N GLN A 243 -25.87 -31.90 -15.75
CA GLN A 243 -26.50 -33.23 -15.71
C GLN A 243 -27.90 -33.21 -15.10
N GLU A 244 -28.20 -32.17 -14.31
CA GLU A 244 -29.47 -31.90 -13.61
C GLU A 244 -29.73 -30.40 -13.53
N ASP A 245 -30.97 -30.02 -13.29
CA ASP A 245 -31.31 -28.62 -13.00
C ASP A 245 -30.59 -28.15 -11.75
N ALA A 246 -29.96 -26.97 -11.80
CA ALA A 246 -29.11 -26.47 -10.72
C ALA A 246 -29.49 -25.09 -10.26
N ASP A 247 -29.41 -24.88 -8.96
CA ASP A 247 -29.34 -23.57 -8.36
C ASP A 247 -27.89 -23.12 -8.32
N VAL A 248 -27.62 -21.96 -8.91
CA VAL A 248 -26.28 -21.45 -9.16
C VAL A 248 -26.17 -20.02 -8.70
N MET A 249 -25.06 -19.65 -8.04
CA MET A 249 -24.72 -18.27 -7.72
C MET A 249 -23.36 -17.93 -8.31
N PHE A 250 -23.29 -16.82 -9.04
CA PHE A 250 -22.05 -16.29 -9.61
C PHE A 250 -21.48 -15.23 -8.67
N ILE A 251 -20.30 -15.50 -8.13
CA ILE A 251 -19.57 -14.61 -7.22
C ILE A 251 -18.29 -14.21 -7.91
N THR A 252 -18.07 -12.92 -8.14
CA THR A 252 -16.95 -12.47 -8.94
C THR A 252 -16.14 -11.37 -8.32
N ARG A 253 -14.88 -11.30 -8.75
CA ARG A 253 -14.00 -10.14 -8.59
C ARG A 253 -13.48 -9.75 -9.96
N GLY A 254 -13.94 -8.60 -10.46
CA GLY A 254 -13.42 -8.01 -11.70
C GLY A 254 -14.05 -8.50 -13.01
N LEU A 255 -14.98 -9.48 -13.00
CA LEU A 255 -15.82 -9.71 -14.17
C LEU A 255 -16.80 -8.55 -14.37
N ARG A 256 -17.04 -8.22 -15.62
CA ARG A 256 -18.03 -7.21 -16.02
C ARG A 256 -19.41 -7.81 -16.17
N ALA A 257 -19.50 -8.97 -16.79
CA ALA A 257 -20.76 -9.69 -17.00
C ALA A 257 -20.55 -11.20 -17.19
N VAL A 258 -21.58 -11.98 -16.87
CA VAL A 258 -21.73 -13.38 -17.25
C VAL A 258 -23.03 -13.51 -18.02
N ALA A 259 -23.02 -14.15 -19.17
CA ALA A 259 -24.24 -14.46 -19.92
C ALA A 259 -24.32 -15.97 -20.22
N ILE A 260 -25.52 -16.53 -20.08
CA ILE A 260 -25.85 -17.92 -20.43
C ILE A 260 -26.99 -17.88 -21.42
N ASP A 261 -26.80 -18.48 -22.61
CA ASP A 261 -27.79 -18.53 -23.72
C ASP A 261 -28.40 -17.13 -24.02
N GLY A 262 -27.55 -16.09 -24.04
CA GLY A 262 -27.96 -14.73 -24.31
C GLY A 262 -28.72 -14.02 -23.17
N LYS A 263 -28.70 -14.57 -21.96
CA LYS A 263 -29.26 -13.93 -20.77
C LYS A 263 -28.18 -13.59 -19.77
N VAL A 264 -28.08 -12.33 -19.37
CA VAL A 264 -27.15 -11.89 -18.34
C VAL A 264 -27.56 -12.44 -16.98
N MET A 265 -26.60 -13.01 -16.28
CA MET A 265 -26.75 -13.55 -14.94
C MET A 265 -26.44 -12.48 -13.89
N PRO A 266 -27.23 -12.35 -12.85
CA PRO A 266 -26.91 -11.49 -11.72
C PRO A 266 -25.71 -12.06 -10.93
N PHE A 267 -24.95 -11.17 -10.31
CA PHE A 267 -23.94 -11.56 -9.33
C PHE A 267 -24.53 -11.57 -7.92
N ASP A 268 -24.00 -12.44 -7.07
CA ASP A 268 -24.39 -12.60 -5.66
C ASP A 268 -25.86 -12.98 -5.43
N GLU A 269 -26.56 -13.46 -6.49
CA GLU A 269 -27.92 -13.96 -6.43
C GLU A 269 -27.99 -15.39 -6.94
N THR A 270 -28.90 -16.20 -6.36
CA THR A 270 -29.14 -17.57 -6.81
C THR A 270 -30.05 -17.56 -8.03
N VAL A 271 -29.57 -18.16 -9.11
CA VAL A 271 -30.37 -18.36 -10.34
C VAL A 271 -30.56 -19.86 -10.62
N ARG A 272 -31.68 -20.21 -11.18
CA ARG A 272 -31.96 -21.57 -11.64
C ARG A 272 -31.51 -21.73 -13.08
N ILE A 273 -30.65 -22.73 -13.35
CA ILE A 273 -30.24 -23.15 -14.69
C ILE A 273 -30.74 -24.57 -14.95
N GLU A 274 -31.40 -24.75 -16.07
CA GLU A 274 -31.97 -26.06 -16.45
C GLU A 274 -30.88 -27.05 -16.84
N LYS A 275 -31.18 -28.35 -16.77
CA LYS A 275 -30.33 -29.40 -17.28
C LYS A 275 -30.12 -29.23 -18.79
N GLY A 276 -28.91 -29.40 -19.27
CA GLY A 276 -28.59 -29.34 -20.70
C GLY A 276 -27.20 -28.81 -21.02
N GLU A 277 -27.02 -28.53 -22.30
CA GLU A 277 -25.86 -27.80 -22.80
C GLU A 277 -26.21 -26.32 -22.97
N HIS A 278 -25.35 -25.45 -22.45
CA HIS A 278 -25.56 -24.02 -22.45
C HIS A 278 -24.35 -23.31 -23.04
N PHE A 279 -24.57 -22.25 -23.81
CA PHE A 279 -23.52 -21.38 -24.29
C PHE A 279 -23.26 -20.26 -23.25
N CYS A 280 -22.04 -20.25 -22.69
CA CYS A 280 -21.63 -19.28 -21.68
C CYS A 280 -20.63 -18.28 -22.22
N MET A 281 -20.84 -17.01 -21.91
CA MET A 281 -19.89 -15.93 -22.15
C MET A 281 -19.53 -15.18 -20.87
N PHE A 282 -18.26 -14.77 -20.79
CA PHE A 282 -17.71 -14.00 -19.68
C PHE A 282 -17.03 -12.76 -20.25
N ALA A 283 -17.46 -11.57 -19.84
CA ALA A 283 -16.83 -10.32 -20.21
C ALA A 283 -15.93 -9.83 -19.06
N TYR A 284 -14.68 -9.53 -19.35
CA TYR A 284 -13.75 -9.11 -18.31
C TYR A 284 -12.63 -8.22 -18.84
N ALA A 285 -12.00 -7.52 -17.90
CA ALA A 285 -10.73 -6.79 -18.08
C ALA A 285 -9.78 -7.20 -16.95
N TRP A 286 -8.48 -7.12 -17.19
CA TRP A 286 -7.43 -7.52 -16.25
C TRP A 286 -7.39 -9.04 -16.00
N THR A 287 -7.28 -9.46 -14.73
CA THR A 287 -7.24 -10.85 -14.29
C THR A 287 -8.39 -11.14 -13.33
N PRO A 288 -9.61 -11.32 -13.80
CA PRO A 288 -10.74 -11.57 -12.91
C PRO A 288 -10.78 -13.02 -12.45
N GLU A 289 -11.51 -13.23 -11.38
CA GLU A 289 -11.86 -14.54 -10.84
C GLU A 289 -13.38 -14.66 -10.75
N LEU A 290 -13.90 -15.85 -11.02
CA LEU A 290 -15.30 -16.18 -10.88
C LEU A 290 -15.45 -17.46 -10.07
N PHE A 291 -16.13 -17.37 -8.95
CA PHE A 291 -16.59 -18.52 -8.21
C PHE A 291 -18.06 -18.82 -8.56
N ILE A 292 -18.33 -20.06 -8.96
CA ILE A 292 -19.65 -20.56 -9.24
C ILE A 292 -20.06 -21.47 -8.10
N ARG A 293 -20.88 -20.95 -7.20
CA ARG A 293 -21.43 -21.71 -6.08
C ARG A 293 -22.60 -22.55 -6.55
N THR A 294 -22.49 -23.87 -6.38
CA THR A 294 -23.54 -24.82 -6.69
C THR A 294 -23.22 -26.23 -6.16
N ASP A 295 -24.21 -27.03 -5.91
CA ASP A 295 -24.09 -28.44 -5.60
C ASP A 295 -24.06 -29.34 -6.85
N ALA A 296 -24.46 -28.82 -8.01
CA ALA A 296 -24.51 -29.56 -9.24
C ALA A 296 -23.13 -29.83 -9.83
N VAL A 297 -23.03 -30.87 -10.66
CA VAL A 297 -21.82 -31.17 -11.40
C VAL A 297 -21.85 -30.42 -12.72
N PHE A 298 -20.83 -29.56 -12.92
CA PHE A 298 -20.60 -28.82 -14.15
C PHE A 298 -19.54 -29.53 -15.00
N ALA A 299 -19.69 -29.47 -16.32
CA ALA A 299 -18.64 -29.77 -17.27
C ALA A 299 -18.51 -28.61 -18.26
N PHE A 300 -17.31 -28.08 -18.40
CA PHE A 300 -16.97 -27.13 -19.46
C PHE A 300 -16.30 -27.83 -20.61
N SER A 301 -16.62 -27.43 -21.83
CA SER A 301 -16.04 -28.02 -23.03
C SER A 301 -15.71 -26.96 -24.08
N SER A 302 -14.68 -27.26 -24.90
CA SER A 302 -14.21 -26.37 -25.94
C SER A 302 -15.27 -26.07 -27.01
N LEU A 303 -15.30 -24.80 -27.43
CA LEU A 303 -16.04 -24.37 -28.62
C LEU A 303 -15.21 -24.48 -29.91
N LEU A 304 -13.90 -24.64 -29.79
CA LEU A 304 -12.95 -24.72 -30.92
C LEU A 304 -12.64 -26.17 -31.34
N GLY A 305 -13.14 -27.15 -30.56
CA GLY A 305 -12.90 -28.58 -30.83
C GLY A 305 -11.52 -29.08 -30.39
N ASP A 306 -10.79 -28.32 -29.60
CA ASP A 306 -9.55 -28.70 -28.94
C ASP A 306 -9.81 -29.23 -27.51
N GLU A 307 -8.75 -29.57 -26.76
CA GLU A 307 -8.87 -30.07 -25.39
C GLU A 307 -9.09 -28.94 -24.36
N LYS A 308 -9.00 -27.69 -24.78
CA LYS A 308 -9.08 -26.51 -23.89
C LYS A 308 -10.52 -26.00 -23.81
N PRO A 309 -11.10 -25.88 -22.61
CA PRO A 309 -12.53 -25.58 -22.48
C PRO A 309 -12.94 -24.16 -22.77
N LEU A 310 -12.04 -23.16 -22.69
CA LEU A 310 -12.35 -21.77 -22.95
C LEU A 310 -11.72 -21.24 -24.25
N ALA A 311 -12.49 -20.49 -25.02
CA ALA A 311 -12.01 -19.68 -26.12
C ALA A 311 -12.11 -18.19 -25.72
N SER A 312 -11.19 -17.34 -26.15
CA SER A 312 -11.19 -15.91 -25.84
C SER A 312 -11.10 -15.04 -27.08
N TYR A 313 -11.76 -13.90 -27.01
CA TYR A 313 -11.77 -12.87 -28.03
C TYR A 313 -11.65 -11.48 -27.40
N LEU A 314 -10.71 -10.69 -27.89
CA LEU A 314 -10.56 -9.30 -27.45
C LEU A 314 -11.61 -8.41 -28.12
N LEU A 315 -12.49 -7.79 -27.32
CA LEU A 315 -13.48 -6.85 -27.85
C LEU A 315 -12.80 -5.53 -28.24
N LYS A 316 -12.44 -5.40 -29.52
CA LYS A 316 -11.70 -4.22 -30.05
C LYS A 316 -12.53 -2.93 -30.07
N THR A 317 -13.86 -3.01 -30.02
CA THR A 317 -14.78 -1.88 -30.10
C THR A 317 -14.84 -1.05 -28.81
N LEU A 318 -14.39 -1.63 -27.69
CA LEU A 318 -14.36 -0.98 -26.39
C LEU A 318 -12.93 -1.02 -25.84
N PRO A 319 -12.00 -0.20 -26.35
CA PRO A 319 -10.69 -0.12 -25.74
C PRO A 319 -10.84 0.34 -24.28
N ILE A 320 -10.14 -0.34 -23.35
CA ILE A 320 -10.00 0.20 -22.00
C ILE A 320 -9.25 1.50 -22.13
N ARG A 321 -9.95 2.60 -22.02
CA ARG A 321 -9.35 3.92 -21.98
C ARG A 321 -9.09 4.29 -20.54
N TYR A 322 -7.84 4.38 -20.18
CA TYR A 322 -7.42 5.28 -19.14
C TYR A 322 -7.16 6.64 -19.79
N PRO A 323 -7.79 7.67 -19.34
CA PRO A 323 -8.57 7.91 -18.14
C PRO A 323 -10.08 7.77 -18.34
N TRP A 324 -10.73 7.54 -17.26
CA TRP A 324 -12.15 7.31 -16.97
C TRP A 324 -13.17 8.32 -17.56
N ASN A 325 -12.80 9.20 -18.46
CA ASN A 325 -13.47 10.46 -18.74
C ASN A 325 -14.35 10.50 -20.00
N GLU A 326 -14.58 9.42 -20.73
CA GLU A 326 -15.12 9.59 -22.08
C GLU A 326 -16.39 8.82 -22.47
N TYR A 327 -17.11 8.23 -21.51
CA TYR A 327 -18.42 7.67 -21.81
C TYR A 327 -19.55 8.51 -21.21
N LYS A 328 -19.90 9.60 -21.91
CA LYS A 328 -21.11 10.36 -21.58
C LYS A 328 -22.36 9.68 -22.14
N GLY A 329 -23.20 9.20 -21.26
CA GLY A 329 -24.59 8.82 -21.54
C GLY A 329 -24.87 7.35 -21.81
N ARG A 330 -23.85 6.47 -21.88
CA ARG A 330 -23.98 5.02 -21.78
C ARG A 330 -22.90 4.49 -20.83
N ASN A 331 -23.32 3.61 -19.94
CA ASN A 331 -22.39 2.86 -19.08
C ASN A 331 -21.60 1.90 -19.99
N GLU A 332 -20.27 1.85 -19.86
CA GLU A 332 -19.42 0.86 -20.54
C GLU A 332 -19.97 -0.57 -20.40
N ASN A 333 -20.57 -0.87 -19.24
CA ASN A 333 -21.21 -2.15 -18.99
C ASN A 333 -22.44 -2.39 -19.89
N ASP A 334 -23.20 -1.38 -20.24
CA ASP A 334 -24.39 -1.51 -21.09
C ASP A 334 -24.00 -1.90 -22.52
N ASP A 335 -22.94 -1.34 -23.08
CA ASP A 335 -22.42 -1.68 -24.41
C ASP A 335 -21.83 -3.10 -24.43
N ILE A 336 -21.17 -3.53 -23.34
CA ILE A 336 -20.66 -4.89 -23.15
C ILE A 336 -21.83 -5.86 -23.09
N ILE A 337 -22.84 -5.56 -22.29
CA ILE A 337 -24.05 -6.35 -22.10
C ILE A 337 -24.81 -6.49 -23.42
N ASP A 338 -25.02 -5.39 -24.14
CA ASP A 338 -25.70 -5.38 -25.46
C ASP A 338 -24.95 -6.26 -26.47
N SER A 339 -23.62 -6.23 -26.46
CA SER A 339 -22.78 -7.06 -27.31
C SER A 339 -22.87 -8.55 -26.94
N MET A 340 -22.96 -8.88 -25.65
CA MET A 340 -23.14 -10.25 -25.18
C MET A 340 -24.55 -10.79 -25.48
N LEU A 341 -25.59 -9.95 -25.32
CA LEU A 341 -26.97 -10.34 -25.57
C LEU A 341 -27.28 -10.60 -27.05
N ALA A 342 -26.47 -10.00 -27.95
CA ALA A 342 -26.61 -10.24 -29.38
C ALA A 342 -26.12 -11.64 -29.82
N VAL A 343 -25.37 -12.36 -28.98
CA VAL A 343 -24.77 -13.67 -29.28
C VAL A 343 -25.34 -14.72 -28.34
N VAL A 344 -26.28 -15.52 -28.80
CA VAL A 344 -26.93 -16.58 -28.03
C VAL A 344 -26.36 -17.97 -28.30
N SER A 345 -25.48 -18.13 -29.28
CA SER A 345 -24.76 -19.36 -29.55
C SER A 345 -23.45 -19.08 -30.31
N PHE A 346 -22.53 -20.05 -30.25
CA PHE A 346 -21.25 -19.95 -30.97
C PHE A 346 -21.43 -19.89 -32.50
N ASP A 347 -22.48 -20.48 -33.01
CA ASP A 347 -22.77 -20.49 -34.48
C ASP A 347 -23.09 -19.10 -35.00
N LEU A 348 -23.59 -18.23 -34.18
CA LEU A 348 -23.93 -16.84 -34.52
C LEU A 348 -22.70 -15.90 -34.52
N ILE A 349 -21.55 -16.34 -34.04
CA ILE A 349 -20.31 -15.57 -34.08
C ILE A 349 -19.81 -15.57 -35.54
N SER A 350 -19.43 -14.37 -36.03
CA SER A 350 -18.90 -14.23 -37.37
C SER A 350 -17.61 -15.03 -37.58
N ASP A 351 -17.37 -15.50 -38.80
CA ASP A 351 -16.17 -16.29 -39.12
C ASP A 351 -14.87 -15.49 -38.87
N ASP A 352 -14.89 -14.17 -38.99
CA ASP A 352 -13.76 -13.30 -38.68
C ASP A 352 -13.43 -13.35 -37.18
N ILE A 353 -14.45 -13.27 -36.30
CA ILE A 353 -14.26 -13.42 -34.86
C ILE A 353 -13.81 -14.83 -34.50
N LYS A 354 -14.41 -15.88 -35.13
CA LYS A 354 -13.98 -17.25 -34.91
C LYS A 354 -12.52 -17.45 -35.29
N ALA A 355 -12.04 -16.78 -36.34
CA ALA A 355 -10.64 -16.84 -36.75
C ALA A 355 -9.68 -16.13 -35.79
N GLU A 356 -10.18 -15.17 -34.97
CA GLU A 356 -9.40 -14.48 -33.93
C GLU A 356 -9.45 -15.16 -32.57
N LEU A 357 -10.30 -16.17 -32.35
CA LEU A 357 -10.41 -16.87 -31.08
C LEU A 357 -9.14 -17.67 -30.80
N VAL A 358 -8.68 -17.59 -29.56
CA VAL A 358 -7.52 -18.33 -29.07
C VAL A 358 -7.96 -19.19 -27.91
N SER A 359 -7.63 -20.46 -27.94
CA SER A 359 -7.88 -21.37 -26.85
C SER A 359 -6.96 -21.05 -25.66
N MET A 360 -7.52 -20.96 -24.48
CA MET A 360 -6.75 -20.66 -23.26
C MET A 360 -5.96 -21.89 -22.80
N ASP A 361 -4.74 -21.67 -22.29
CA ASP A 361 -3.89 -22.72 -21.77
C ASP A 361 -4.22 -23.03 -20.30
N PHE A 362 -4.53 -24.29 -20.01
CA PHE A 362 -4.85 -24.77 -18.69
C PHE A 362 -3.73 -25.55 -18.00
N ASP A 363 -2.63 -25.79 -18.70
CA ASP A 363 -1.55 -26.65 -18.22
C ASP A 363 -0.65 -25.94 -17.19
N THR A 364 -0.71 -24.63 -17.14
CA THR A 364 -0.02 -23.83 -16.13
C THR A 364 -1.01 -23.32 -15.08
N PRO A 365 -1.03 -23.89 -13.86
CA PRO A 365 -2.01 -23.55 -12.82
C PRO A 365 -2.05 -22.09 -12.42
N ASP A 366 -1.03 -21.31 -12.73
CA ASP A 366 -0.86 -19.93 -12.27
C ASP A 366 -1.18 -18.88 -13.34
N SER A 367 -1.41 -19.28 -14.59
CA SER A 367 -1.45 -18.29 -15.64
C SER A 367 -2.80 -18.09 -16.30
N VAL A 368 -3.71 -19.07 -16.36
CA VAL A 368 -4.75 -18.92 -17.38
C VAL A 368 -5.99 -19.78 -17.16
N GLY A 369 -7.15 -19.17 -17.24
CA GLY A 369 -8.48 -19.72 -17.30
C GLY A 369 -8.63 -21.24 -17.16
N PHE A 370 -8.81 -21.72 -15.94
CA PHE A 370 -9.16 -23.11 -15.68
C PHE A 370 -10.42 -23.19 -14.82
N ALA A 371 -11.19 -24.27 -15.00
CA ALA A 371 -12.30 -24.59 -14.13
C ALA A 371 -11.87 -25.70 -13.17
N MET A 372 -11.92 -25.42 -11.87
CA MET A 372 -11.60 -26.40 -10.84
C MET A 372 -12.80 -26.71 -9.96
N LYS A 373 -13.01 -27.99 -9.69
CA LYS A 373 -14.07 -28.43 -8.79
C LYS A 373 -13.62 -28.28 -7.33
N ALA A 374 -14.32 -27.46 -6.56
CA ALA A 374 -13.99 -27.19 -5.16
C ALA A 374 -14.46 -28.28 -4.18
N ARG A 375 -15.04 -29.38 -4.67
CA ARG A 375 -15.80 -30.35 -3.84
C ARG A 375 -14.98 -31.33 -3.03
N ASP A 376 -13.81 -31.74 -3.46
CA ASP A 376 -13.19 -32.96 -2.93
C ASP A 376 -12.01 -32.69 -2.01
N HIS A 377 -12.06 -31.66 -1.17
CA HIS A 377 -10.93 -31.28 -0.33
C HIS A 377 -9.60 -31.09 -1.10
N VAL A 378 -9.61 -31.30 -2.40
CA VAL A 378 -8.54 -30.89 -3.28
C VAL A 378 -8.69 -29.37 -3.40
N VAL A 379 -7.97 -28.70 -2.58
CA VAL A 379 -8.00 -27.28 -2.51
C VAL A 379 -7.48 -26.74 -3.84
N PRO A 380 -8.27 -25.97 -4.59
CA PRO A 380 -7.81 -25.34 -5.81
C PRO A 380 -6.57 -24.52 -5.51
N LYS A 381 -5.63 -24.49 -6.42
CA LYS A 381 -4.37 -23.80 -6.18
C LYS A 381 -4.52 -22.32 -5.84
N ASN A 382 -5.58 -21.65 -6.28
CA ASN A 382 -5.75 -20.20 -6.09
C ASN A 382 -7.21 -19.81 -5.85
N GLY A 383 -7.45 -18.73 -5.11
CA GLY A 383 -8.71 -18.01 -5.04
C GLY A 383 -9.86 -18.67 -4.25
N PHE A 384 -9.68 -19.87 -3.70
CA PHE A 384 -10.77 -20.58 -2.99
C PHE A 384 -11.17 -19.88 -1.68
N ALA A 385 -10.22 -19.34 -0.95
CA ALA A 385 -10.50 -18.60 0.26
C ALA A 385 -11.32 -17.33 -0.02
N GLU A 386 -11.03 -16.65 -1.14
CA GLU A 386 -11.82 -15.47 -1.54
C GLU A 386 -13.27 -15.81 -1.83
N ALA A 387 -13.53 -16.93 -2.50
CA ALA A 387 -14.89 -17.39 -2.71
C ALA A 387 -15.62 -17.63 -1.39
N ARG A 388 -14.95 -18.18 -0.37
CA ARG A 388 -15.54 -18.34 0.97
C ARG A 388 -15.87 -17.03 1.63
N ILE A 389 -15.09 -15.98 1.41
CA ILE A 389 -15.37 -14.66 1.98
C ILE A 389 -16.69 -14.09 1.51
N TYR A 390 -17.00 -14.25 0.24
CA TYR A 390 -18.30 -13.86 -0.28
C TYR A 390 -19.43 -14.68 0.31
N GLU A 391 -19.18 -15.94 0.65
CA GLU A 391 -20.12 -16.75 1.42
C GLU A 391 -20.22 -16.33 2.87
N ASP A 392 -19.11 -15.93 3.49
CA ASP A 392 -19.05 -15.50 4.88
C ASP A 392 -19.66 -14.12 5.14
N LYS A 393 -20.00 -13.36 4.11
CA LYS A 393 -20.93 -12.22 4.26
C LYS A 393 -22.26 -12.63 4.91
N ARG A 394 -22.56 -13.93 4.91
CA ARG A 394 -23.74 -14.55 5.54
C ARG A 394 -23.41 -15.31 6.83
N ILE A 395 -22.37 -14.94 7.53
CA ILE A 395 -21.91 -15.59 8.79
C ILE A 395 -23.03 -15.80 9.82
N HIS A 396 -24.05 -14.97 9.77
CA HIS A 396 -25.18 -15.01 10.72
C HIS A 396 -26.23 -16.09 10.43
N ASP A 397 -26.14 -16.80 9.29
CA ASP A 397 -27.18 -17.75 8.85
C ASP A 397 -26.79 -19.22 9.04
N SER A 398 -25.67 -19.52 9.68
CA SER A 398 -25.24 -20.91 9.90
C SER A 398 -25.92 -21.52 11.12
N ASP A 399 -26.71 -22.59 10.90
CA ASP A 399 -27.39 -23.35 11.97
C ASP A 399 -26.47 -24.28 12.75
N LYS A 400 -25.18 -24.39 12.42
CA LYS A 400 -24.24 -25.31 13.00
C LYS A 400 -23.10 -24.59 13.70
N GLU A 401 -23.19 -24.49 15.01
CA GLU A 401 -22.13 -24.01 15.87
C GLU A 401 -21.22 -25.19 16.27
N VAL A 402 -19.90 -25.02 16.10
CA VAL A 402 -18.89 -25.95 16.61
C VAL A 402 -18.25 -25.36 17.85
N ILE A 403 -18.25 -26.11 18.93
CA ILE A 403 -17.61 -25.67 20.17
C ILE A 403 -16.12 -25.95 20.11
N LEU A 404 -15.31 -24.90 20.22
CA LEU A 404 -13.88 -24.97 20.38
C LEU A 404 -13.56 -25.09 21.89
N GLU A 405 -13.00 -26.22 22.29
CA GLU A 405 -12.58 -26.39 23.69
C GLU A 405 -11.34 -25.54 23.98
N ASN A 406 -11.30 -24.96 25.17
CA ASN A 406 -10.17 -24.14 25.66
C ASN A 406 -9.76 -23.00 24.69
N LYS A 407 -10.72 -22.33 24.05
CA LYS A 407 -10.44 -21.25 23.08
C LYS A 407 -9.57 -20.13 23.65
N GLU A 408 -9.55 -19.95 24.96
CA GLU A 408 -8.74 -18.95 25.66
C GLU A 408 -7.24 -19.13 25.41
N SER A 409 -6.79 -20.34 25.07
CA SER A 409 -5.39 -20.61 24.74
C SER A 409 -4.94 -19.87 23.48
N LEU A 410 -5.86 -19.53 22.58
CA LEU A 410 -5.56 -18.71 21.40
C LEU A 410 -5.22 -17.26 21.73
N PHE A 411 -5.39 -16.85 22.98
CA PHE A 411 -5.04 -15.51 23.49
C PHE A 411 -3.81 -15.51 24.39
N GLY A 412 -2.97 -16.54 24.31
CA GLY A 412 -1.77 -16.67 25.12
C GLY A 412 -1.96 -17.42 26.45
N ALA A 413 -3.04 -18.18 26.62
CA ALA A 413 -3.26 -19.05 27.79
C ALA A 413 -2.42 -20.33 27.71
N ASP A 414 -2.25 -21.03 28.85
CA ASP A 414 -1.44 -22.26 28.96
C ASP A 414 -2.11 -23.53 28.40
N ALA A 415 -3.40 -23.48 28.07
CA ALA A 415 -4.15 -24.63 27.59
C ALA A 415 -4.25 -24.66 26.08
N ASN A 416 -4.25 -25.82 25.45
CA ASN A 416 -4.44 -25.97 24.00
C ASN A 416 -5.92 -25.86 23.63
N ALA A 417 -6.21 -25.14 22.54
CA ALA A 417 -7.53 -25.13 21.93
C ALA A 417 -7.73 -26.40 21.08
N VAL A 418 -8.89 -27.04 21.20
CA VAL A 418 -9.17 -28.32 20.52
C VAL A 418 -10.34 -28.14 19.57
N ILE A 419 -10.13 -28.48 18.29
CA ILE A 419 -11.15 -28.56 17.24
C ILE A 419 -11.46 -30.04 17.04
N PRO A 420 -12.68 -30.49 17.32
CA PRO A 420 -13.04 -31.90 17.19
C PRO A 420 -13.02 -32.35 15.74
N ALA A 421 -12.80 -33.66 15.55
CA ALA A 421 -12.93 -34.29 14.23
C ALA A 421 -14.36 -34.15 13.71
N GLN A 422 -14.51 -33.70 12.48
CA GLN A 422 -15.81 -33.54 11.85
C GLN A 422 -15.72 -33.48 10.32
N GLU A 423 -16.85 -33.73 9.68
CA GLU A 423 -17.02 -33.42 8.26
C GLU A 423 -17.28 -31.91 8.06
N GLY A 424 -16.74 -31.35 6.98
CA GLY A 424 -16.93 -29.94 6.62
C GLY A 424 -15.80 -29.05 7.09
N ILE A 425 -16.09 -27.74 7.21
CA ILE A 425 -15.12 -26.69 7.52
C ILE A 425 -15.47 -26.06 8.86
N VAL A 426 -14.51 -25.96 9.75
CA VAL A 426 -14.62 -25.13 10.95
C VAL A 426 -14.02 -23.77 10.64
N ASN A 427 -14.78 -22.73 10.89
CA ASN A 427 -14.33 -21.36 10.76
C ASN A 427 -14.48 -20.60 12.08
N PHE A 428 -13.48 -19.84 12.45
CA PHE A 428 -13.54 -18.87 13.54
C PHE A 428 -12.70 -17.65 13.23
N ILE A 429 -13.04 -16.51 13.85
CA ILE A 429 -12.37 -15.24 13.65
C ILE A 429 -11.68 -14.80 14.93
N LEU A 430 -10.39 -14.46 14.79
CA LEU A 430 -9.57 -13.84 15.83
C LEU A 430 -9.52 -12.35 15.62
N GLU A 431 -9.80 -11.57 16.68
CA GLU A 431 -9.75 -10.12 16.66
C GLU A 431 -8.55 -9.61 17.45
N PHE A 432 -7.76 -8.72 16.85
CA PHE A 432 -6.69 -7.98 17.52
C PHE A 432 -7.20 -6.63 18.03
N GLN A 433 -6.52 -6.06 19.03
CA GLN A 433 -6.93 -4.79 19.64
C GLN A 433 -6.96 -3.65 18.60
N THR A 434 -6.01 -3.66 17.68
CA THR A 434 -5.88 -2.69 16.60
C THR A 434 -5.23 -3.37 15.40
N GLU A 435 -5.07 -2.65 14.32
CA GLU A 435 -4.32 -3.12 13.15
C GLU A 435 -2.93 -3.62 13.53
N GLN A 436 -2.59 -4.78 13.01
CA GLN A 436 -1.28 -5.40 13.10
C GLN A 436 -0.62 -5.39 11.72
N VAL A 437 0.72 -5.37 11.70
CA VAL A 437 1.49 -5.64 10.50
C VAL A 437 2.60 -6.60 10.83
N GLY A 438 2.61 -7.78 10.19
CA GLY A 438 3.58 -8.80 10.55
C GLY A 438 3.34 -10.15 9.90
N ARG A 439 4.09 -11.13 10.40
CA ARG A 439 4.03 -12.52 9.97
C ARG A 439 3.18 -13.34 10.95
N ILE A 440 2.19 -14.05 10.40
CA ILE A 440 1.36 -14.95 11.19
C ILE A 440 2.19 -16.18 11.56
N ALA A 441 2.14 -16.57 12.82
CA ALA A 441 2.83 -17.73 13.35
C ALA A 441 1.86 -18.63 14.11
N PHE A 442 2.05 -19.95 14.02
CA PHE A 442 1.21 -20.89 14.73
C PHE A 442 1.97 -22.16 15.12
N GLU A 443 1.48 -22.83 16.17
CA GLU A 443 1.89 -24.15 16.63
C GLU A 443 0.65 -25.01 16.83
N LEU A 444 0.61 -26.19 16.20
CA LEU A 444 -0.53 -27.11 16.28
C LEU A 444 -0.09 -28.58 16.23
N ASP A 445 -1.02 -29.47 16.61
CA ASP A 445 -0.92 -30.91 16.47
C ASP A 445 -2.14 -31.37 15.67
N ALA A 446 -1.93 -31.99 14.50
CA ALA A 446 -2.99 -32.34 13.57
C ALA A 446 -2.70 -33.65 12.84
N PRO A 447 -3.74 -34.39 12.41
CA PRO A 447 -3.55 -35.51 11.50
C PRO A 447 -3.06 -35.01 10.12
N LYS A 448 -2.31 -35.89 9.45
CA LYS A 448 -1.85 -35.64 8.07
C LYS A 448 -3.00 -35.29 7.14
N GLY A 449 -2.78 -34.28 6.30
CA GLY A 449 -3.74 -33.83 5.30
C GLY A 449 -4.77 -32.84 5.84
N THR A 450 -4.78 -32.53 7.14
CA THR A 450 -5.56 -31.40 7.67
C THR A 450 -5.12 -30.11 6.99
N VAL A 451 -6.06 -29.30 6.57
CA VAL A 451 -5.79 -27.99 6.01
C VAL A 451 -6.12 -26.91 7.02
N LEU A 452 -5.12 -26.10 7.34
CA LEU A 452 -5.28 -24.82 8.03
C LEU A 452 -5.20 -23.71 7.00
N GLU A 453 -6.26 -22.94 6.87
CA GLU A 453 -6.29 -21.79 6.00
C GLU A 453 -6.57 -20.54 6.83
N ILE A 454 -5.74 -19.53 6.69
CA ILE A 454 -5.86 -18.29 7.46
C ILE A 454 -5.97 -17.14 6.48
N MET A 455 -6.99 -16.34 6.66
CA MET A 455 -7.25 -15.14 5.91
C MET A 455 -7.16 -13.93 6.81
N ALA A 456 -6.27 -13.03 6.46
CA ALA A 456 -6.06 -11.76 7.15
C ALA A 456 -6.91 -10.66 6.51
N PHE A 457 -7.60 -9.85 7.32
CA PHE A 457 -8.42 -8.74 6.83
C PHE A 457 -8.56 -7.64 7.89
N GLU A 458 -8.95 -6.43 7.43
CA GLU A 458 -8.87 -5.23 8.26
C GLU A 458 -10.17 -4.93 9.02
N MET A 459 -11.34 -5.23 8.47
CA MET A 459 -12.60 -4.85 9.12
C MET A 459 -13.78 -5.79 8.82
N ILE A 460 -14.74 -5.79 9.74
CA ILE A 460 -16.07 -6.36 9.56
C ILE A 460 -17.04 -5.19 9.49
N THR A 461 -17.84 -5.14 8.44
CA THR A 461 -18.83 -4.08 8.20
C THR A 461 -20.25 -4.65 8.25
N ASP A 462 -21.26 -3.79 8.12
CA ASP A 462 -22.65 -4.24 7.99
C ASP A 462 -22.86 -5.14 6.76
N ALA A 463 -22.01 -5.02 5.74
CA ALA A 463 -21.99 -5.86 4.55
C ALA A 463 -21.18 -7.17 4.73
N GLY A 464 -20.57 -7.39 5.89
CA GLY A 464 -19.77 -8.56 6.24
C GLY A 464 -18.27 -8.28 6.26
N ILE A 465 -17.46 -9.32 6.01
CA ILE A 465 -16.01 -9.23 5.98
C ILE A 465 -15.55 -8.39 4.79
N LYS A 466 -14.70 -7.40 5.07
CA LYS A 466 -14.06 -6.59 4.04
C LYS A 466 -12.72 -7.20 3.65
N PHE A 467 -12.70 -7.86 2.52
CA PHE A 467 -11.50 -8.47 1.96
C PHE A 467 -10.88 -7.57 0.89
N MET A 468 -9.55 -7.49 0.87
CA MET A 468 -8.84 -6.57 -0.01
C MET A 468 -8.07 -7.26 -1.13
N ASN A 469 -7.35 -8.36 -0.89
CA ASN A 469 -6.61 -9.06 -1.94
C ASN A 469 -6.21 -10.51 -1.57
N ASN A 470 -5.78 -11.29 -2.56
CA ASN A 470 -5.36 -12.69 -2.42
C ASN A 470 -4.09 -12.87 -1.58
N GLY A 471 -3.23 -11.87 -1.54
CA GLY A 471 -2.02 -11.91 -0.73
C GLY A 471 -2.26 -11.99 0.76
N SER A 472 -3.49 -11.72 1.21
CA SER A 472 -3.89 -11.83 2.61
C SER A 472 -4.16 -13.26 3.07
N VAL A 473 -4.11 -14.25 2.17
CA VAL A 473 -4.42 -15.65 2.46
C VAL A 473 -3.15 -16.48 2.60
N MET A 474 -3.16 -17.38 3.58
CA MET A 474 -2.20 -18.48 3.65
C MET A 474 -2.92 -19.82 3.78
N ARG A 475 -2.34 -20.86 3.24
CA ARG A 475 -2.82 -22.24 3.34
C ARG A 475 -1.68 -23.16 3.76
N TYR A 476 -1.95 -23.99 4.73
CA TYR A 476 -0.99 -24.93 5.27
C TYR A 476 -1.61 -26.33 5.30
N ILE A 477 -1.03 -27.28 4.55
CA ILE A 477 -1.42 -28.70 4.57
C ILE A 477 -0.54 -29.39 5.59
N CYS A 478 -1.17 -29.90 6.64
CA CYS A 478 -0.47 -30.47 7.77
C CYS A 478 0.18 -31.82 7.44
N LYS A 479 1.38 -32.05 7.94
CA LYS A 479 1.94 -33.37 8.14
C LYS A 479 1.33 -34.03 9.40
N GLU A 480 1.66 -35.26 9.69
CA GLU A 480 1.22 -35.94 10.90
C GLU A 480 1.87 -35.34 12.15
N GLY A 481 1.06 -35.06 13.18
CA GLY A 481 1.50 -34.68 14.50
C GLY A 481 1.86 -33.21 14.69
N LYS A 482 2.78 -32.96 15.65
CA LYS A 482 3.18 -31.60 16.06
C LYS A 482 3.94 -30.87 14.98
N GLN A 483 3.56 -29.63 14.77
CA GLN A 483 4.17 -28.76 13.77
C GLN A 483 4.06 -27.29 14.15
N GLU A 484 5.02 -26.51 13.70
CA GLU A 484 5.07 -25.04 13.86
C GLU A 484 5.45 -24.40 12.54
N TYR A 485 4.90 -23.21 12.28
CA TYR A 485 5.20 -22.45 11.09
C TYR A 485 5.13 -20.95 11.35
N ILE A 486 6.02 -20.22 10.71
CA ILE A 486 5.98 -18.75 10.60
C ILE A 486 5.78 -18.42 9.14
N CYS A 487 4.69 -17.72 8.81
CA CYS A 487 4.42 -17.25 7.46
C CYS A 487 5.60 -16.42 6.95
N ARG A 488 5.93 -16.59 5.68
CA ARG A 488 7.03 -15.85 5.06
C ARG A 488 6.61 -14.43 4.69
N ARG A 489 5.32 -14.27 4.34
CA ARG A 489 4.77 -13.00 3.92
C ARG A 489 4.32 -12.16 5.14
N GLN A 490 4.73 -10.89 5.14
CA GLN A 490 4.18 -9.86 6.00
C GLN A 490 2.78 -9.46 5.52
N ARG A 491 1.83 -9.31 6.43
CA ARG A 491 0.44 -8.91 6.17
C ARG A 491 0.00 -7.82 7.12
N GLY A 492 -0.88 -6.91 6.65
CA GLY A 492 -1.59 -5.96 7.48
C GLY A 492 -3.02 -6.43 7.72
N PHE A 493 -3.49 -6.40 8.97
CA PHE A 493 -4.82 -6.87 9.32
C PHE A 493 -5.18 -6.54 10.78
N ARG A 494 -6.46 -6.55 11.07
CA ARG A 494 -6.99 -6.55 12.43
C ARG A 494 -7.62 -7.89 12.81
N TYR A 495 -8.04 -8.67 11.83
CA TYR A 495 -8.74 -9.93 12.01
C TYR A 495 -8.06 -11.05 11.26
N LEU A 496 -8.12 -12.25 11.82
CA LEU A 496 -7.77 -13.50 11.14
C LEU A 496 -9.01 -14.39 11.10
N SER A 497 -9.50 -14.71 9.91
CA SER A 497 -10.47 -15.78 9.71
C SER A 497 -9.72 -17.08 9.49
N VAL A 498 -9.90 -18.01 10.41
CA VAL A 498 -9.21 -19.30 10.43
C VAL A 498 -10.19 -20.39 10.02
N TYR A 499 -9.79 -21.18 9.03
CA TYR A 499 -10.53 -22.32 8.55
C TYR A 499 -9.72 -23.59 8.78
N VAL A 500 -10.37 -24.62 9.36
CA VAL A 500 -9.78 -25.94 9.56
C VAL A 500 -10.70 -26.99 8.95
N TYR A 501 -10.14 -27.87 8.11
CA TYR A 501 -10.91 -28.91 7.45
C TYR A 501 -10.05 -30.10 7.04
N GLY A 502 -10.72 -31.23 6.68
CA GLY A 502 -10.03 -32.46 6.30
C GLY A 502 -9.38 -33.21 7.48
N ASN A 503 -9.70 -32.84 8.72
CA ASN A 503 -9.15 -33.46 9.91
C ASN A 503 -9.87 -34.79 10.25
N SER A 504 -9.14 -35.88 10.15
CA SER A 504 -9.64 -37.23 10.49
C SER A 504 -9.71 -37.51 12.00
N SER A 505 -9.07 -36.70 12.81
CA SER A 505 -9.10 -36.69 14.27
C SER A 505 -9.05 -35.25 14.76
N ASP A 506 -9.10 -35.07 16.10
CA ASP A 506 -9.03 -33.75 16.72
C ASP A 506 -7.76 -32.99 16.33
N VAL A 507 -7.90 -31.68 16.09
CA VAL A 507 -6.79 -30.77 15.89
C VAL A 507 -6.58 -29.96 17.17
N THR A 508 -5.36 -29.98 17.67
CA THR A 508 -4.98 -29.18 18.83
C THR A 508 -4.18 -27.97 18.38
N ILE A 509 -4.72 -26.78 18.57
CA ILE A 509 -4.01 -25.54 18.33
C ILE A 509 -3.42 -25.06 19.65
N LYS A 510 -2.10 -25.00 19.70
CA LYS A 510 -1.40 -24.53 20.89
C LYS A 510 -1.27 -23.02 20.89
N ASP A 511 -1.03 -22.43 19.71
CA ASP A 511 -0.72 -21.02 19.58
C ASP A 511 -1.04 -20.51 18.16
N ILE A 512 -1.62 -19.31 18.07
CA ILE A 512 -1.70 -18.49 16.86
C ILE A 512 -1.39 -17.06 17.28
N HIS A 513 -0.32 -16.49 16.75
CA HIS A 513 0.08 -15.12 17.06
C HIS A 513 0.66 -14.41 15.84
N VAL A 514 0.95 -13.13 15.99
CA VAL A 514 1.61 -12.30 14.98
C VAL A 514 2.98 -11.90 15.48
N ILE A 515 3.99 -12.08 14.64
CA ILE A 515 5.31 -11.50 14.81
C ILE A 515 5.29 -10.17 14.08
N GLU A 516 5.12 -9.08 14.83
CA GLU A 516 5.02 -7.74 14.27
C GLU A 516 6.34 -7.33 13.61
N THR A 517 6.26 -6.90 12.35
CA THR A 517 7.41 -6.50 11.53
C THR A 517 7.21 -5.10 10.98
N ARG A 518 7.77 -4.11 11.63
CA ARG A 518 7.71 -2.70 11.27
C ARG A 518 8.99 -1.99 11.73
N TYR A 519 9.17 -0.76 11.32
CA TYR A 519 10.25 0.07 11.83
C TYR A 519 10.07 0.34 13.34
N PRO A 520 11.11 0.18 14.16
CA PRO A 520 11.03 0.49 15.59
C PRO A 520 10.95 2.01 15.81
N VAL A 521 9.90 2.45 16.46
CA VAL A 521 9.70 3.88 16.80
C VAL A 521 9.58 4.09 18.30
N GLU A 522 10.10 5.21 18.78
CA GLU A 522 9.88 5.68 20.13
C GLU A 522 8.63 6.57 20.19
N LYS A 523 7.60 6.13 20.90
CA LYS A 523 6.31 6.83 20.94
C LYS A 523 6.39 8.09 21.77
N GLY A 524 5.91 9.21 21.20
CA GLY A 524 5.67 10.44 21.93
C GLY A 524 4.40 10.36 22.77
N GLU A 525 4.34 11.20 23.80
CA GLU A 525 3.16 11.29 24.69
C GLU A 525 2.27 12.48 24.32
N PHE A 526 0.96 12.31 24.41
CA PHE A 526 -0.03 13.35 24.40
C PHE A 526 -1.25 12.94 25.21
N VAL A 527 -1.67 13.81 26.12
CA VAL A 527 -2.90 13.65 26.91
C VAL A 527 -3.53 15.04 27.09
N CYS A 528 -4.84 15.12 26.94
CA CYS A 528 -5.63 16.33 27.23
C CYS A 528 -6.87 15.99 28.07
N SER A 529 -7.64 17.01 28.42
CA SER A 529 -8.88 16.87 29.21
C SER A 529 -10.01 16.12 28.52
N ASP A 530 -9.87 15.78 27.24
CA ASP A 530 -10.86 15.05 26.43
C ASP A 530 -10.34 13.65 26.08
N GLU A 531 -10.94 12.60 26.67
CA GLU A 531 -10.52 11.22 26.44
C GLU A 531 -10.81 10.75 25.01
N ARG A 532 -11.80 11.32 24.33
CA ARG A 532 -12.06 11.01 22.92
C ARG A 532 -10.89 11.46 22.04
N LEU A 533 -10.38 12.67 22.26
CA LEU A 533 -9.18 13.16 21.56
C LEU A 533 -7.91 12.37 21.93
N ASN A 534 -7.77 11.94 23.19
CA ASN A 534 -6.68 11.05 23.60
C ASN A 534 -6.72 9.72 22.84
N THR A 535 -7.91 9.17 22.64
CA THR A 535 -8.10 7.93 21.86
C THR A 535 -7.82 8.16 20.38
N ILE A 536 -8.27 9.28 19.81
CA ILE A 536 -7.97 9.69 18.43
C ILE A 536 -6.46 9.87 18.21
N TYR A 537 -5.75 10.43 19.17
CA TYR A 537 -4.30 10.54 19.12
C TYR A 537 -3.62 9.17 19.06
N ARG A 538 -4.01 8.23 19.96
CA ARG A 538 -3.49 6.85 19.95
C ARG A 538 -3.80 6.13 18.64
N MET A 539 -5.01 6.30 18.10
CA MET A 539 -5.44 5.77 16.82
C MET A 539 -4.56 6.30 15.68
N SER A 540 -4.37 7.61 15.61
CA SER A 540 -3.59 8.26 14.55
C SER A 540 -2.11 7.86 14.59
N THR A 541 -1.50 7.84 15.78
CA THR A 541 -0.10 7.40 15.93
C THR A 541 0.07 5.92 15.63
N ARG A 542 -0.88 5.06 16.02
CA ARG A 542 -0.83 3.63 15.68
C ARG A 542 -0.95 3.39 14.18
N THR A 543 -1.83 4.13 13.50
CA THR A 543 -1.96 4.02 12.04
C THR A 543 -0.66 4.40 11.34
N ALA A 544 -0.02 5.50 11.74
CA ALA A 544 1.28 5.89 11.20
C ALA A 544 2.37 4.84 11.47
N GLU A 545 2.38 4.25 12.68
CA GLU A 545 3.33 3.22 13.07
C GLU A 545 3.27 1.98 12.19
N VAL A 546 2.05 1.48 11.87
CA VAL A 546 1.88 0.28 11.01
C VAL A 546 2.12 0.57 9.53
N CYS A 547 2.15 1.84 9.12
CA CYS A 547 2.54 2.29 7.79
C CYS A 547 4.04 2.66 7.66
N MET A 548 4.84 2.45 8.74
CA MET A 548 6.29 2.60 8.72
C MET A 548 6.95 1.21 8.70
N LEU A 549 7.12 0.65 7.51
CA LEU A 549 7.72 -0.67 7.30
C LEU A 549 9.25 -0.54 7.11
N ASP A 550 9.74 -0.80 5.93
CA ASP A 550 11.09 -0.45 5.47
C ASP A 550 11.13 0.98 4.91
N MET A 551 9.98 1.45 4.45
CA MET A 551 9.69 2.81 3.96
C MET A 551 8.31 3.24 4.47
N TYR A 552 7.98 4.52 4.32
CA TYR A 552 6.58 4.93 4.44
C TYR A 552 5.77 4.20 3.38
N CYS A 553 4.69 3.56 3.77
CA CYS A 553 3.73 2.98 2.85
C CYS A 553 2.34 3.60 3.09
N ASP A 554 1.50 3.53 2.07
CA ASP A 554 0.12 3.97 2.11
C ASP A 554 -0.68 3.21 3.16
N CYS A 555 -0.63 1.88 3.11
CA CYS A 555 -1.32 0.98 4.02
C CYS A 555 -0.51 -0.29 4.30
N PRO A 556 -0.70 -0.95 5.45
CA PRO A 556 -0.05 -2.21 5.76
C PRO A 556 -0.75 -3.42 5.12
N GLY A 557 -2.00 -3.24 4.66
CA GLY A 557 -2.89 -4.30 4.19
C GLY A 557 -2.63 -4.71 2.75
N TYR A 558 -3.24 -4.04 1.78
CA TYR A 558 -3.33 -4.56 0.43
C TYR A 558 -2.31 -4.00 -0.57
N GLU A 559 -1.84 -2.76 -0.41
CA GLU A 559 -0.85 -2.17 -1.32
C GLU A 559 0.57 -2.26 -0.79
N GLN A 560 0.82 -1.78 0.42
CA GLN A 560 2.15 -1.65 1.02
C GLN A 560 3.13 -0.83 0.15
N ASN A 561 2.60 0.12 -0.60
CA ASN A 561 3.33 0.90 -1.58
C ASN A 561 3.83 2.24 -1.01
N PRO A 562 5.05 2.67 -1.36
CA PRO A 562 5.63 3.92 -0.87
C PRO A 562 5.13 5.13 -1.69
N TRP A 563 3.83 5.40 -1.65
CA TRP A 563 3.23 6.56 -2.30
C TRP A 563 3.73 7.87 -1.69
N THR A 564 4.29 8.74 -2.53
CA THR A 564 5.04 9.93 -2.10
C THR A 564 4.14 10.99 -1.44
N GLY A 565 2.89 11.09 -1.87
CA GLY A 565 1.91 11.99 -1.24
C GLY A 565 1.51 11.53 0.16
N ASP A 566 1.23 10.24 0.31
CA ASP A 566 0.91 9.58 1.60
C ASP A 566 2.06 9.70 2.58
N ALA A 567 3.26 9.46 2.07
CA ALA A 567 4.48 9.50 2.84
C ALA A 567 4.68 10.84 3.57
N ARG A 568 4.36 11.99 2.94
CA ARG A 568 4.50 13.28 3.59
C ARG A 568 3.59 13.42 4.82
N CYS A 569 2.35 12.95 4.75
CA CYS A 569 1.43 13.00 5.90
C CYS A 569 1.93 12.09 7.03
N THR A 570 2.37 10.87 6.70
CA THR A 570 2.96 9.94 7.66
C THR A 570 4.26 10.50 8.26
N ALA A 571 5.11 11.13 7.45
CA ALA A 571 6.35 11.78 7.88
C ALA A 571 6.07 12.92 8.87
N GLN A 572 5.03 13.72 8.67
CA GLN A 572 4.63 14.75 9.64
C GLN A 572 4.28 14.10 11.00
N VAL A 573 3.54 12.98 10.99
CA VAL A 573 3.28 12.25 12.24
C VAL A 573 4.58 11.76 12.87
N ASN A 574 5.48 11.18 12.08
CA ASN A 574 6.80 10.74 12.54
C ASN A 574 7.59 11.90 13.17
N LEU A 575 7.72 13.02 12.47
CA LEU A 575 8.53 14.16 12.89
C LEU A 575 8.03 14.80 14.20
N TYR A 576 6.72 14.83 14.45
CA TYR A 576 6.15 15.41 15.67
C TYR A 576 5.93 14.41 16.80
N ASN A 577 5.96 13.10 16.54
CA ASN A 577 5.63 12.09 17.54
C ASN A 577 6.75 11.09 17.82
N PHE A 578 7.44 10.61 16.78
CA PHE A 578 8.43 9.52 16.91
C PHE A 578 9.87 10.02 16.86
N GLY A 579 10.20 10.92 15.96
CA GLY A 579 11.56 11.41 15.77
C GLY A 579 12.48 10.40 15.07
N ALA A 580 11.91 9.50 14.25
CA ALA A 580 12.66 8.55 13.44
C ALA A 580 13.24 9.27 12.19
N TYR A 581 14.21 10.15 12.42
CA TYR A 581 14.77 11.02 11.38
C TYR A 581 15.55 10.25 10.31
N ASP A 582 16.28 9.21 10.69
CA ASP A 582 17.03 8.38 9.74
C ASP A 582 16.11 7.67 8.75
N PHE A 583 14.94 7.22 9.22
CA PHE A 583 13.92 6.60 8.38
C PHE A 583 13.42 7.59 7.31
N ASP A 584 13.11 8.81 7.71
CA ASP A 584 12.66 9.86 6.80
C ASP A 584 13.79 10.27 5.82
N THR A 585 15.03 10.41 6.30
CA THR A 585 16.21 10.67 5.47
C THR A 585 16.40 9.61 4.39
N GLN A 586 16.32 8.33 4.75
CA GLN A 586 16.48 7.21 3.81
C GLN A 586 15.39 7.27 2.73
N TYR A 587 14.14 7.46 3.15
CA TYR A 587 13.01 7.57 2.23
C TYR A 587 13.19 8.71 1.22
N LEU A 588 13.51 9.91 1.69
CA LEU A 588 13.69 11.08 0.84
C LEU A 588 14.81 10.91 -0.19
N LYS A 589 15.90 10.24 0.19
CA LYS A 589 17.01 9.90 -0.71
C LYS A 589 16.60 8.88 -1.78
N VAL A 590 15.83 7.87 -1.40
CA VAL A 590 15.33 6.86 -2.37
C VAL A 590 14.45 7.54 -3.43
N ILE A 591 13.55 8.43 -3.03
CA ILE A 591 12.72 9.16 -3.99
C ILE A 591 13.57 10.08 -4.88
N ALA A 592 14.62 10.73 -4.36
CA ALA A 592 15.55 11.52 -5.15
C ALA A 592 16.18 10.71 -6.30
N ASN A 593 16.50 9.44 -6.06
CA ASN A 593 17.05 8.55 -7.08
C ASN A 593 16.09 8.31 -8.26
N SER A 594 14.79 8.52 -8.10
CA SER A 594 13.82 8.41 -9.19
C SER A 594 13.90 9.52 -10.22
N ILE A 595 14.62 10.61 -9.90
CA ILE A 595 14.82 11.77 -10.77
C ILE A 595 15.98 11.54 -11.73
N GLU A 596 16.95 10.75 -11.31
CA GLU A 596 18.16 10.48 -12.07
C GLU A 596 17.92 9.41 -13.14
N ASP A 597 18.50 9.60 -14.31
CA ASP A 597 18.91 8.68 -15.35
C ASP A 597 18.01 8.27 -16.50
N GLY A 598 18.70 8.25 -17.66
CA GLY A 598 18.25 7.72 -18.94
C GLY A 598 17.90 6.21 -18.94
N LEU A 599 18.34 5.42 -17.95
CA LEU A 599 17.99 3.99 -17.83
C LEU A 599 16.53 3.80 -17.39
N TRP A 600 16.06 4.59 -16.46
CA TRP A 600 14.65 4.68 -16.09
C TRP A 600 13.79 5.19 -17.23
N LEU A 601 14.30 6.16 -17.99
CA LEU A 601 13.68 6.68 -19.21
C LEU A 601 13.35 5.56 -20.19
N ASN A 602 14.16 4.52 -20.31
CA ASN A 602 13.90 3.40 -21.22
C ASN A 602 12.74 2.51 -20.75
N HIS A 603 12.52 2.33 -19.45
CA HIS A 603 11.34 1.65 -18.93
C HIS A 603 10.07 2.50 -19.07
N ARG A 604 10.14 3.79 -18.71
CA ARG A 604 9.01 4.73 -18.84
C ARG A 604 8.64 5.03 -20.30
N ARG A 605 9.59 4.98 -21.24
CA ARG A 605 9.34 5.17 -22.69
C ARG A 605 8.40 4.10 -23.28
N ARG A 606 8.17 2.99 -22.61
CA ARG A 606 7.18 2.00 -23.03
C ARG A 606 5.74 2.43 -22.78
N ASN A 607 5.52 3.41 -21.92
CA ASN A 607 4.19 3.96 -21.71
C ASN A 607 3.97 5.15 -22.64
N PRO A 608 3.07 5.07 -23.66
CA PRO A 608 2.85 6.14 -24.63
C PRO A 608 2.36 7.47 -24.00
N ARG A 609 1.94 7.47 -22.74
CA ARG A 609 1.55 8.68 -22.01
C ARG A 609 2.74 9.59 -21.67
N TYR A 610 3.97 9.04 -21.62
CA TYR A 610 5.15 9.74 -21.11
C TYR A 610 6.27 9.90 -22.16
N ILE A 611 5.97 9.74 -23.46
CA ILE A 611 6.97 9.55 -24.52
C ILE A 611 7.98 10.68 -24.65
N ASP A 612 7.74 11.90 -24.31
CA ASP A 612 8.67 13.02 -24.55
C ASP A 612 8.82 13.97 -23.36
N LYS A 613 8.59 13.47 -22.13
CA LYS A 613 8.43 14.37 -20.97
C LYS A 613 9.53 14.26 -19.94
N LEU A 614 9.81 15.38 -19.34
CA LEU A 614 10.65 15.52 -18.17
C LEU A 614 9.97 14.81 -17.00
N TYR A 615 10.66 13.85 -16.44
CA TYR A 615 10.13 13.07 -15.33
C TYR A 615 10.31 13.84 -14.03
N LEU A 616 9.23 14.00 -13.31
CA LEU A 616 9.20 14.49 -11.93
C LEU A 616 9.56 13.35 -10.96
N PRO A 617 9.87 13.65 -9.70
CA PRO A 617 9.96 12.62 -8.65
C PRO A 617 8.76 11.69 -8.71
N CYS A 618 9.03 10.38 -8.66
CA CYS A 618 8.01 9.37 -8.88
C CYS A 618 6.97 9.39 -7.76
N ALA A 619 5.71 9.17 -8.13
CA ALA A 619 4.61 9.14 -7.18
C ALA A 619 4.65 7.92 -6.24
N CYS A 620 5.28 6.82 -6.68
CA CYS A 620 5.36 5.57 -5.90
C CYS A 620 6.65 4.81 -6.27
N PHE A 621 7.73 5.06 -5.57
CA PHE A 621 9.05 4.52 -5.89
C PHE A 621 9.67 3.77 -4.69
N PRO A 622 10.30 2.60 -4.89
CA PRO A 622 10.68 1.95 -6.14
C PRO A 622 9.64 0.95 -6.68
N THR A 623 8.50 0.76 -6.06
CA THR A 623 7.56 -0.34 -6.36
C THR A 623 6.70 -0.10 -7.61
N TYR A 624 6.30 1.14 -7.89
CA TYR A 624 5.52 1.48 -9.07
C TYR A 624 6.14 2.67 -9.82
N PRO A 625 7.21 2.42 -10.56
CA PRO A 625 8.04 3.49 -11.12
C PRO A 625 7.40 4.30 -12.25
N GLU A 626 6.23 3.90 -12.75
CA GLU A 626 5.58 4.55 -13.89
C GLU A 626 4.64 5.70 -13.48
N GLY A 627 4.38 5.87 -12.19
CA GLY A 627 3.43 6.86 -11.68
C GLY A 627 3.99 8.28 -11.60
N CYS A 628 3.32 9.24 -12.22
CA CYS A 628 3.57 10.66 -12.02
C CYS A 628 2.29 11.37 -11.58
N ILE A 629 2.32 11.90 -10.36
CA ILE A 629 1.27 12.76 -9.80
C ILE A 629 1.94 14.07 -9.42
N PRO A 630 1.72 15.17 -10.15
CA PRO A 630 2.46 16.42 -9.96
C PRO A 630 2.45 16.96 -8.53
N VAL A 631 1.28 16.96 -7.87
CA VAL A 631 1.14 17.37 -6.46
C VAL A 631 2.03 16.53 -5.55
N TRP A 632 2.15 15.23 -5.79
CA TRP A 632 2.95 14.34 -4.94
C TRP A 632 4.45 14.56 -5.11
N SER A 633 4.88 14.88 -6.32
CA SER A 633 6.26 15.34 -6.55
C SER A 633 6.56 16.66 -5.83
N MET A 634 5.60 17.57 -5.77
CA MET A 634 5.70 18.79 -4.96
C MET A 634 5.66 18.50 -3.46
N MET A 635 4.88 17.52 -3.02
CA MET A 635 4.85 17.10 -1.61
C MET A 635 6.20 16.53 -1.16
N TRP A 636 6.94 15.84 -2.03
CA TRP A 636 8.31 15.42 -1.73
C TRP A 636 9.24 16.63 -1.49
N LEU A 637 9.15 17.68 -2.30
CA LEU A 637 9.91 18.92 -2.07
C LEU A 637 9.60 19.54 -0.70
N LEU A 638 8.32 19.57 -0.35
CA LEU A 638 7.88 20.11 0.94
C LEU A 638 8.24 19.19 2.11
N GLN A 639 8.31 17.86 1.91
CA GLN A 639 8.76 16.93 2.94
C GLN A 639 10.26 17.12 3.25
N ILE A 640 11.09 17.47 2.27
CA ILE A 640 12.50 17.81 2.50
C ILE A 640 12.59 19.06 3.38
N GLU A 641 11.77 20.08 3.13
CA GLU A 641 11.69 21.30 3.97
C GLU A 641 11.22 20.95 5.39
N ASP A 642 10.14 20.16 5.51
CA ASP A 642 9.61 19.69 6.80
C ASP A 642 10.69 18.94 7.61
N HIS A 643 11.45 18.04 6.95
CA HIS A 643 12.56 17.29 7.55
C HIS A 643 13.68 18.24 8.01
N TYR A 644 14.09 19.16 7.15
CA TYR A 644 15.12 20.13 7.50
C TYR A 644 14.69 21.02 8.69
N ARG A 645 13.45 21.47 8.73
CA ARG A 645 12.90 22.22 9.87
C ARG A 645 12.92 21.42 11.17
N ALA A 646 12.59 20.14 11.10
CA ALA A 646 12.59 19.27 12.27
C ALA A 646 14.01 18.93 12.76
N THR A 647 14.97 18.75 11.86
CA THR A 647 16.31 18.25 12.20
C THR A 647 17.38 19.33 12.28
N GLY A 648 17.28 20.38 11.49
CA GLY A 648 18.37 21.35 11.29
C GLY A 648 19.56 20.80 10.52
N ASP A 649 19.43 19.62 9.90
CA ASP A 649 20.55 18.98 9.16
C ASP A 649 20.81 19.68 7.82
N LYS A 650 21.70 20.67 7.88
CA LYS A 650 22.15 21.41 6.71
C LYS A 650 22.93 20.54 5.73
N LYS A 651 23.60 19.48 6.20
CA LYS A 651 24.36 18.56 5.33
C LYS A 651 23.40 17.73 4.46
N PHE A 652 22.36 17.19 5.09
CA PHE A 652 21.29 16.50 4.37
C PHE A 652 20.62 17.41 3.32
N LEU A 653 20.29 18.65 3.71
CA LEU A 653 19.71 19.61 2.79
C LEU A 653 20.63 19.88 1.58
N ALA A 654 21.93 20.07 1.82
CA ALA A 654 22.92 20.31 0.76
C ALA A 654 23.06 19.10 -0.17
N GLU A 655 22.93 17.88 0.35
CA GLU A 655 22.99 16.64 -0.42
C GLU A 655 21.80 16.51 -1.39
N LEU A 656 20.57 16.85 -0.96
CA LEU A 656 19.37 16.74 -1.79
C LEU A 656 19.09 17.99 -2.65
N PHE A 657 19.75 19.10 -2.38
CA PHE A 657 19.48 20.35 -3.08
C PHE A 657 19.66 20.30 -4.61
N PRO A 658 20.62 19.54 -5.18
CA PRO A 658 20.70 19.33 -6.63
C PRO A 658 19.41 18.71 -7.21
N SER A 659 18.81 17.73 -6.53
CA SER A 659 17.57 17.08 -6.95
C SER A 659 16.36 18.03 -6.84
N ILE A 660 16.35 18.91 -5.82
CA ILE A 660 15.35 19.97 -5.70
C ILE A 660 15.43 20.93 -6.91
N LYS A 661 16.64 21.39 -7.25
CA LYS A 661 16.86 22.30 -8.40
C LYS A 661 16.40 21.66 -9.70
N GLU A 662 16.75 20.40 -9.92
CA GLU A 662 16.36 19.67 -11.14
C GLU A 662 14.84 19.48 -11.21
N THR A 663 14.20 19.15 -10.10
CA THR A 663 12.73 18.99 -10.04
C THR A 663 12.01 20.31 -10.40
N LEU A 664 12.42 21.41 -9.79
CA LEU A 664 11.84 22.74 -10.09
C LEU A 664 12.09 23.15 -11.53
N HIS A 665 13.29 22.90 -12.06
CA HIS A 665 13.59 23.17 -13.48
C HIS A 665 12.67 22.38 -14.43
N ARG A 666 12.37 21.13 -14.10
CA ARG A 666 11.44 20.30 -14.88
C ARG A 666 10.01 20.84 -14.83
N PHE A 667 9.55 21.32 -13.70
CA PHE A 667 8.26 22.01 -13.59
C PHE A 667 8.22 23.27 -14.47
N GLU A 668 9.26 24.10 -14.46
CA GLU A 668 9.33 25.31 -15.31
C GLU A 668 9.24 24.99 -16.79
N ARG A 669 9.88 23.92 -17.26
CA ARG A 669 9.84 23.50 -18.65
C ARG A 669 8.46 23.03 -19.13
N MET A 670 7.55 22.76 -18.20
CA MET A 670 6.16 22.41 -18.46
C MET A 670 5.19 23.56 -18.16
N THR A 671 5.71 24.78 -18.08
CA THR A 671 4.91 26.00 -17.90
C THR A 671 4.53 26.56 -19.26
N ASP A 672 3.26 26.94 -19.40
CA ASP A 672 2.71 27.53 -20.63
C ASP A 672 3.04 29.02 -20.78
N ASP A 673 2.61 29.62 -21.93
CA ASP A 673 2.85 31.04 -22.22
C ASP A 673 2.12 32.00 -21.26
N ARG A 674 1.15 31.51 -20.48
CA ARG A 674 0.44 32.26 -19.43
C ARG A 674 1.15 32.25 -18.09
N GLY A 675 2.21 31.45 -17.96
CA GLY A 675 2.94 31.24 -16.71
C GLY A 675 2.28 30.21 -15.80
N LEU A 676 1.43 29.34 -16.31
CA LEU A 676 0.80 28.25 -15.58
C LEU A 676 1.45 26.91 -15.94
N PHE A 677 1.72 26.09 -14.93
CA PHE A 677 2.16 24.72 -15.09
C PHE A 677 1.03 23.86 -15.66
N ASP A 678 1.33 23.14 -16.73
CA ASP A 678 0.42 22.21 -17.40
C ASP A 678 1.17 20.97 -17.88
N MET A 679 1.00 19.87 -17.17
CA MET A 679 1.54 18.57 -17.56
C MET A 679 0.44 17.73 -18.21
N GLN A 680 0.31 17.86 -19.52
CA GLN A 680 -0.65 17.10 -20.32
C GLN A 680 -0.45 15.58 -20.12
N GLY A 681 -1.54 14.87 -19.82
CA GLY A 681 -1.55 13.43 -19.63
C GLY A 681 -1.05 12.94 -18.25
N ALA A 682 -0.76 13.84 -17.31
CA ALA A 682 -0.45 13.45 -15.93
C ALA A 682 -1.71 13.04 -15.17
N TRP A 683 -1.53 12.17 -14.16
CA TRP A 683 -2.60 11.92 -13.21
C TRP A 683 -2.65 13.05 -12.17
N ASN A 684 -3.54 14.03 -12.41
CA ASN A 684 -3.69 15.22 -11.57
C ASN A 684 -4.50 14.93 -10.29
N LEU A 685 -4.18 13.83 -9.59
CA LEU A 685 -4.83 13.45 -8.33
C LEU A 685 -4.46 14.47 -7.24
N ILE A 686 -5.46 15.11 -6.66
CA ILE A 686 -5.32 15.84 -5.40
C ILE A 686 -5.75 14.93 -4.24
N GLU A 687 -6.90 14.29 -4.39
CA GLU A 687 -7.48 13.33 -3.45
C GLU A 687 -8.66 12.57 -4.12
N TRP A 688 -9.39 11.74 -3.40
CA TRP A 688 -10.51 10.95 -3.94
C TRP A 688 -11.83 11.74 -4.04
N ALA A 689 -11.79 12.99 -4.48
CA ALA A 689 -12.99 13.78 -4.77
C ALA A 689 -13.28 13.80 -6.27
N ASN A 690 -14.52 14.13 -6.63
CA ASN A 690 -14.94 14.28 -8.02
C ASN A 690 -14.59 15.68 -8.57
N ASN A 691 -13.33 16.08 -8.39
CA ASN A 691 -12.79 17.34 -8.91
C ASN A 691 -12.70 17.31 -10.44
N ASP A 692 -12.67 18.48 -11.04
CA ASP A 692 -12.31 18.64 -12.45
C ASP A 692 -10.78 18.59 -12.61
N LEU A 693 -10.23 17.43 -12.32
CA LEU A 693 -8.78 17.17 -12.40
C LEU A 693 -8.48 16.37 -13.65
N ASP A 694 -8.83 16.93 -14.79
CA ASP A 694 -8.60 16.28 -16.06
C ASP A 694 -7.09 16.04 -16.29
N PHE A 695 -6.75 15.04 -17.10
CA PHE A 695 -5.36 14.79 -17.52
C PHE A 695 -4.82 15.91 -18.41
N TYR A 696 -5.65 16.89 -18.70
CA TYR A 696 -5.36 17.97 -19.62
C TYR A 696 -5.76 19.29 -18.99
N GLY A 697 -4.84 20.24 -18.99
CA GLY A 697 -5.11 21.59 -18.58
C GLY A 697 -4.39 22.05 -17.33
N GLU A 698 -4.51 23.32 -17.09
CA GLU A 698 -3.83 24.04 -16.02
C GLU A 698 -4.63 23.91 -14.72
N VAL A 699 -4.21 22.95 -13.89
CA VAL A 699 -4.86 22.66 -12.59
C VAL A 699 -4.45 23.70 -11.55
N THR A 700 -5.42 24.37 -10.95
CA THR A 700 -5.21 25.44 -9.95
C THR A 700 -4.41 24.95 -8.76
N ALA A 701 -4.78 23.83 -8.15
CA ALA A 701 -4.09 23.26 -6.98
C ALA A 701 -2.60 22.97 -7.27
N ASN A 702 -2.28 22.46 -8.47
CA ASN A 702 -0.90 22.23 -8.89
C ASN A 702 -0.11 23.55 -8.92
N ASN A 703 -0.67 24.59 -9.54
CA ASN A 703 -0.02 25.88 -9.70
C ASN A 703 0.17 26.61 -8.36
N VAL A 704 -0.82 26.53 -7.50
CA VAL A 704 -0.76 27.08 -6.13
C VAL A 704 0.35 26.42 -5.32
N MET A 705 0.41 25.08 -5.34
CA MET A 705 1.44 24.33 -4.59
C MET A 705 2.84 24.59 -5.20
N LEU A 706 2.95 24.68 -6.52
CA LEU A 706 4.22 24.95 -7.19
C LEU A 706 4.79 26.33 -6.82
N SER A 707 3.93 27.36 -6.77
CA SER A 707 4.30 28.68 -6.24
C SER A 707 4.92 28.57 -4.85
N TYR A 708 4.27 27.82 -3.98
CA TYR A 708 4.76 27.61 -2.61
C TYR A 708 6.05 26.79 -2.54
N CYS A 709 6.23 25.79 -3.42
CA CYS A 709 7.47 25.03 -3.54
C CYS A 709 8.64 25.93 -3.93
N PHE A 710 8.46 26.83 -4.88
CA PHE A 710 9.49 27.84 -5.22
C PHE A 710 9.83 28.73 -4.03
N LYS A 711 8.82 29.22 -3.29
CA LYS A 711 9.02 30.03 -2.09
C LYS A 711 9.85 29.26 -1.04
N LYS A 712 9.51 28.01 -0.75
CA LYS A 712 10.21 27.18 0.24
C LYS A 712 11.62 26.79 -0.24
N SER A 713 11.78 26.54 -1.52
CA SER A 713 13.10 26.27 -2.11
C SER A 713 13.99 27.51 -2.10
N ALA A 714 13.45 28.72 -2.15
CA ALA A 714 14.21 29.95 -1.94
C ALA A 714 14.75 30.04 -0.51
N GLU A 715 13.96 29.73 0.51
CA GLU A 715 14.39 29.66 1.92
C GLU A 715 15.53 28.63 2.10
N MET A 716 15.42 27.48 1.44
CA MET A 716 16.46 26.45 1.45
C MET A 716 17.75 26.92 0.74
N ALA A 717 17.62 27.63 -0.40
CA ALA A 717 18.74 28.19 -1.14
C ALA A 717 19.50 29.26 -0.28
N GLU A 718 18.77 30.15 0.40
CA GLU A 718 19.36 31.11 1.33
C GLU A 718 20.13 30.41 2.46
N THR A 719 19.56 29.35 3.02
CA THR A 719 20.22 28.52 4.03
C THR A 719 21.57 27.96 3.55
N LEU A 720 21.64 27.59 2.29
CA LEU A 720 22.86 27.05 1.65
C LEU A 720 23.80 28.14 1.13
N GLY A 721 23.40 29.42 1.20
CA GLY A 721 24.20 30.56 0.72
C GLY A 721 24.05 30.83 -0.79
N GLU A 722 23.09 30.18 -1.47
CA GLU A 722 22.79 30.40 -2.90
C GLU A 722 21.83 31.58 -3.10
N ASN A 723 22.20 32.78 -2.60
CA ASN A 723 21.33 33.96 -2.52
C ASN A 723 20.79 34.45 -3.88
N ALA A 724 21.56 34.31 -4.95
CA ALA A 724 21.09 34.66 -6.30
C ALA A 724 19.97 33.75 -6.78
N LEU A 725 20.07 32.46 -6.51
CA LEU A 725 19.05 31.46 -6.81
C LEU A 725 17.81 31.66 -5.94
N ALA A 726 17.99 31.97 -4.66
CA ALA A 726 16.88 32.28 -3.75
C ALA A 726 16.03 33.44 -4.29
N LYS A 727 16.69 34.50 -4.75
CA LYS A 727 15.99 35.64 -5.36
C LYS A 727 15.24 35.26 -6.64
N ASP A 728 15.83 34.42 -7.49
CA ASP A 728 15.18 33.90 -8.71
C ASP A 728 13.94 33.08 -8.36
N TYR A 729 14.06 32.18 -7.39
CA TYR A 729 12.94 31.36 -6.93
C TYR A 729 11.80 32.17 -6.31
N LEU A 730 12.09 33.22 -5.55
CA LEU A 730 11.07 34.13 -5.04
C LEU A 730 10.33 34.87 -6.18
N ALA A 731 11.05 35.29 -7.21
CA ALA A 731 10.44 35.92 -8.38
C ALA A 731 9.52 34.94 -9.14
N LYS A 732 9.92 33.67 -9.27
CA LYS A 732 9.11 32.62 -9.89
C LYS A 732 7.87 32.28 -9.05
N ALA A 733 8.01 32.18 -7.73
CA ALA A 733 6.88 32.00 -6.82
C ALA A 733 5.82 33.06 -7.03
N GLU A 734 6.23 34.33 -7.13
CA GLU A 734 5.30 35.46 -7.33
C GLU A 734 4.71 35.45 -8.74
N ALA A 735 5.47 34.98 -9.75
CA ALA A 735 4.96 34.85 -11.11
C ALA A 735 3.82 33.81 -11.20
N TYR A 736 4.00 32.62 -10.63
CA TYR A 736 2.94 31.59 -10.55
C TYR A 736 1.74 32.11 -9.76
N LYS A 737 1.97 32.73 -8.60
CA LYS A 737 0.89 33.36 -7.81
C LYS A 737 0.09 34.36 -8.64
N THR A 738 0.77 35.21 -9.40
CA THR A 738 0.13 36.21 -10.26
C THR A 738 -0.69 35.53 -11.37
N ALA A 739 -0.14 34.49 -12.03
CA ALA A 739 -0.83 33.73 -13.06
C ALA A 739 -2.09 33.04 -12.51
N VAL A 740 -2.00 32.39 -11.36
CA VAL A 740 -3.16 31.76 -10.67
C VAL A 740 -4.25 32.81 -10.41
N ASN A 741 -3.91 33.97 -9.86
CA ASN A 741 -4.88 35.01 -9.57
C ASN A 741 -5.48 35.66 -10.81
N THR A 742 -4.81 35.58 -11.94
CA THR A 742 -5.27 36.12 -13.23
C THR A 742 -6.18 35.14 -13.96
N TYR A 743 -5.83 33.86 -14.02
CA TYR A 743 -6.47 32.89 -14.90
C TYR A 743 -7.34 31.86 -14.17
N CYS A 744 -7.06 31.56 -12.88
CA CYS A 744 -7.81 30.55 -12.15
C CYS A 744 -8.93 31.13 -11.26
N TRP A 745 -9.05 32.44 -11.16
CA TRP A 745 -10.09 33.11 -10.36
C TRP A 745 -11.31 33.43 -11.24
N ASP A 746 -12.46 32.84 -10.92
CA ASP A 746 -13.77 33.18 -11.46
C ASP A 746 -14.36 34.33 -10.64
N ALA A 747 -14.42 35.53 -11.24
CA ALA A 747 -14.90 36.75 -10.57
C ALA A 747 -16.42 36.76 -10.37
N GLU A 748 -17.20 36.07 -11.21
CA GLU A 748 -18.64 35.97 -11.09
C GLU A 748 -19.01 35.03 -9.93
N LYS A 749 -18.36 33.90 -9.86
CA LYS A 749 -18.55 32.88 -8.81
C LYS A 749 -17.78 33.21 -7.53
N ARG A 750 -16.84 34.17 -7.57
CA ARG A 750 -15.96 34.56 -6.47
C ARG A 750 -15.22 33.34 -5.89
N ALA A 751 -14.57 32.56 -6.75
CA ALA A 751 -13.94 31.29 -6.41
C ALA A 751 -12.78 30.96 -7.34
N TYR A 752 -11.83 30.15 -6.88
CA TYR A 752 -10.87 29.49 -7.74
C TYR A 752 -11.50 28.24 -8.36
N VAL A 753 -11.38 28.11 -9.68
CA VAL A 753 -11.82 26.93 -10.43
C VAL A 753 -10.80 25.80 -10.27
N ASP A 754 -11.21 24.55 -10.49
CA ASP A 754 -10.28 23.41 -10.39
C ASP A 754 -9.28 23.39 -11.54
N THR A 755 -9.78 23.49 -12.77
CA THR A 755 -8.96 23.56 -13.98
C THR A 755 -9.38 24.75 -14.84
N VAL A 756 -8.43 25.47 -15.41
CA VAL A 756 -8.72 26.57 -16.34
C VAL A 756 -9.34 26.00 -17.61
N ARG A 757 -10.53 26.48 -17.97
CA ARG A 757 -11.26 26.06 -19.16
C ARG A 757 -11.68 27.26 -19.99
N ASP A 758 -10.87 27.56 -20.98
CA ASP A 758 -11.07 28.62 -21.94
C ASP A 758 -10.63 28.16 -23.34
N GLU A 759 -10.72 29.04 -24.33
CA GLU A 759 -10.34 28.74 -25.70
C GLU A 759 -8.86 28.37 -25.85
N TYR A 760 -7.98 28.99 -25.05
CA TYR A 760 -6.55 28.72 -25.10
C TYR A 760 -6.26 27.29 -24.56
N ALA A 761 -6.81 26.92 -23.40
CA ALA A 761 -6.67 25.60 -22.82
C ALA A 761 -7.30 24.53 -23.73
N TYR A 762 -8.46 24.81 -24.35
CA TYR A 762 -9.09 23.90 -25.30
C TYR A 762 -8.25 23.65 -26.55
N ASN A 763 -7.61 24.67 -27.10
CA ASN A 763 -6.73 24.49 -28.26
C ASN A 763 -5.50 23.62 -27.91
N ARG A 764 -4.96 23.73 -26.69
CA ARG A 764 -3.87 22.87 -26.21
C ARG A 764 -4.35 21.42 -26.03
N TYR A 765 -5.54 21.25 -25.48
CA TYR A 765 -6.19 19.94 -25.37
C TYR A 765 -6.35 19.29 -26.77
N LEU A 766 -6.88 20.01 -27.74
CA LEU A 766 -7.03 19.53 -29.14
C LEU A 766 -5.68 19.11 -29.74
N ALA A 767 -4.64 19.90 -29.53
CA ALA A 767 -3.31 19.61 -30.06
C ALA A 767 -2.75 18.31 -29.41
N TYR A 768 -2.89 18.16 -28.11
CA TYR A 768 -2.48 16.95 -27.36
C TYR A 768 -3.20 15.70 -27.87
N MET A 769 -4.54 15.79 -28.05
CA MET A 769 -5.36 14.67 -28.52
C MET A 769 -5.02 14.28 -29.95
N ALA A 770 -4.83 15.29 -30.84
CA ALA A 770 -4.46 15.05 -32.23
C ALA A 770 -3.12 14.34 -32.37
N GLU A 771 -2.09 14.77 -31.61
CA GLU A 771 -0.77 14.11 -31.60
C GLU A 771 -0.86 12.60 -31.24
N ARG A 772 -1.86 12.20 -30.45
CA ARG A 772 -2.07 10.83 -29.98
C ARG A 772 -3.17 10.06 -30.68
N SER A 773 -3.77 10.66 -31.70
CA SER A 773 -4.91 10.11 -32.44
C SER A 773 -6.06 9.71 -31.51
N MET A 774 -6.29 10.52 -30.47
CA MET A 774 -7.37 10.32 -29.47
C MET A 774 -8.60 11.14 -29.87
N PRO A 775 -9.82 10.69 -29.53
CA PRO A 775 -11.05 11.46 -29.79
C PRO A 775 -11.10 12.71 -28.89
N THR A 776 -11.81 13.72 -29.38
CA THR A 776 -11.99 15.01 -28.72
C THR A 776 -13.46 15.25 -28.39
N VAL A 777 -13.71 16.05 -27.35
CA VAL A 777 -15.06 16.60 -27.06
C VAL A 777 -15.23 17.96 -27.69
N SER A 778 -16.47 18.40 -27.86
CA SER A 778 -16.76 19.75 -28.34
C SER A 778 -16.34 20.82 -27.32
N TYR A 779 -16.17 22.08 -27.78
CA TYR A 779 -15.83 23.17 -26.86
C TYR A 779 -16.88 23.39 -25.79
N ASP A 780 -18.17 23.34 -26.16
CA ASP A 780 -19.27 23.48 -25.18
C ASP A 780 -19.25 22.36 -24.13
N GLU A 781 -18.90 21.17 -24.56
CA GLU A 781 -18.77 20.04 -23.65
C GLU A 781 -17.55 20.17 -22.75
N TYR A 782 -16.42 20.61 -23.30
CA TYR A 782 -15.23 20.92 -22.55
C TYR A 782 -15.47 21.95 -21.45
N LEU A 783 -16.23 23.01 -21.73
CA LEU A 783 -16.59 24.05 -20.76
C LEU A 783 -17.54 23.56 -19.67
N LYS A 784 -18.46 22.64 -19.98
CA LYS A 784 -19.41 22.09 -19.00
C LYS A 784 -18.76 21.30 -17.86
N ASN A 785 -17.52 20.87 -18.05
CA ASN A 785 -16.79 20.12 -17.04
C ASN A 785 -16.09 21.00 -16.00
N ALA A 786 -16.11 22.35 -16.16
CA ALA A 786 -15.53 23.27 -15.18
C ALA A 786 -16.19 23.14 -13.81
N ARG A 787 -15.37 22.91 -12.77
CA ARG A 787 -15.83 22.75 -11.39
C ARG A 787 -15.14 23.73 -10.47
N ILE A 788 -15.76 23.94 -9.33
CA ILE A 788 -15.21 24.62 -8.16
C ILE A 788 -15.19 23.61 -7.03
N SER A 789 -14.12 23.57 -6.27
CA SER A 789 -13.98 22.65 -5.16
C SER A 789 -13.49 23.32 -3.88
N VAL A 790 -13.75 22.67 -2.77
CA VAL A 790 -13.13 23.00 -1.48
C VAL A 790 -11.62 22.90 -1.59
N GLN A 791 -11.12 21.91 -2.34
CA GLN A 791 -9.69 21.61 -2.49
C GLN A 791 -8.93 22.78 -3.09
N SER A 792 -9.34 23.25 -4.26
CA SER A 792 -8.66 24.36 -4.97
C SER A 792 -8.66 25.64 -4.13
N ASN A 793 -9.77 25.99 -3.50
CA ASN A 793 -9.90 27.19 -2.69
C ASN A 793 -9.14 27.09 -1.36
N THR A 794 -9.16 25.94 -0.70
CA THR A 794 -8.40 25.68 0.54
C THR A 794 -6.90 25.71 0.29
N MET A 795 -6.42 25.06 -0.77
CA MET A 795 -4.99 25.06 -1.09
C MET A 795 -4.49 26.46 -1.47
N ALA A 796 -5.28 27.25 -2.18
CA ALA A 796 -4.95 28.62 -2.50
C ALA A 796 -4.76 29.48 -1.20
N LEU A 797 -5.60 29.31 -0.19
CA LEU A 797 -5.47 29.95 1.12
C LEU A 797 -4.26 29.43 1.90
N LEU A 798 -4.10 28.11 1.96
CA LEU A 798 -3.05 27.47 2.75
C LEU A 798 -1.66 27.89 2.29
N TYR A 799 -1.45 27.98 0.98
CA TYR A 799 -0.18 28.26 0.35
C TYR A 799 0.03 29.74 -0.03
N ASP A 800 -0.65 30.66 0.67
CA ASP A 800 -0.47 32.12 0.56
C ASP A 800 -0.72 32.69 -0.86
N CYS A 801 -1.56 32.00 -1.65
CA CYS A 801 -1.84 32.43 -3.03
C CYS A 801 -2.96 33.48 -3.11
N VAL A 802 -3.92 33.44 -2.17
CA VAL A 802 -5.11 34.29 -2.16
C VAL A 802 -4.75 35.70 -1.69
N PRO A 803 -5.09 36.79 -2.42
CA PRO A 803 -4.97 38.15 -1.91
C PRO A 803 -6.01 38.41 -0.81
N GLU A 804 -5.69 39.33 0.13
CA GLU A 804 -6.45 39.53 1.37
C GLU A 804 -7.94 39.82 1.10
N GLU A 805 -8.25 40.61 0.10
CA GLU A 805 -9.62 40.95 -0.28
C GLU A 805 -10.48 39.78 -0.75
N ARG A 806 -9.87 38.63 -1.10
CA ARG A 806 -10.55 37.39 -1.51
C ARG A 806 -10.59 36.31 -0.41
N HIS A 807 -9.95 36.53 0.75
CA HIS A 807 -9.88 35.52 1.82
C HIS A 807 -11.26 35.05 2.27
N ALA A 808 -12.20 35.99 2.49
CA ALA A 808 -13.55 35.64 2.91
C ALA A 808 -14.33 34.81 1.85
N ASP A 809 -14.07 35.04 0.59
CA ASP A 809 -14.69 34.31 -0.51
C ASP A 809 -14.16 32.89 -0.65
N ALA A 810 -12.84 32.74 -0.55
CA ALA A 810 -12.20 31.42 -0.67
C ALA A 810 -12.47 30.51 0.55
N ILE A 811 -12.44 31.07 1.78
CA ILE A 811 -12.57 30.26 2.99
C ILE A 811 -14.01 29.77 3.23
N ARG A 812 -15.00 30.43 2.67
CA ARG A 812 -16.41 30.02 2.85
C ARG A 812 -16.67 28.57 2.46
N PHE A 813 -16.03 28.08 1.39
CA PHE A 813 -16.18 26.71 0.93
C PHE A 813 -15.68 25.70 1.96
N LEU A 814 -14.55 26.01 2.59
CA LEU A 814 -13.99 25.17 3.66
C LEU A 814 -14.90 25.18 4.88
N LEU A 815 -15.36 26.37 5.33
CA LEU A 815 -16.20 26.49 6.52
C LEU A 815 -17.52 25.75 6.35
N ASP A 816 -18.21 25.95 5.23
CA ASP A 816 -19.47 25.27 4.90
C ASP A 816 -19.29 23.74 4.87
N ASN A 817 -18.22 23.26 4.26
CA ASN A 817 -17.95 21.85 4.17
C ASN A 817 -17.58 21.23 5.55
N MET A 818 -16.78 21.90 6.35
CA MET A 818 -16.36 21.39 7.66
C MET A 818 -17.45 21.39 8.72
N GLU A 819 -18.51 22.19 8.56
CA GLU A 819 -19.69 22.16 9.43
C GLU A 819 -20.55 20.93 9.22
N SER A 820 -20.53 20.31 8.03
CA SER A 820 -21.44 19.22 7.63
C SER A 820 -21.14 17.84 8.22
N GLY A 821 -19.92 17.55 8.68
CA GLY A 821 -19.53 16.24 9.24
C GLY A 821 -19.26 15.17 8.18
N LEU A 822 -18.03 15.08 7.75
CA LEU A 822 -17.64 14.37 6.51
C LEU A 822 -17.63 12.84 6.60
N PHE A 823 -17.22 12.26 7.75
CA PHE A 823 -17.20 10.79 7.88
C PHE A 823 -18.59 10.14 7.98
N VAL A 824 -19.60 10.93 8.27
CA VAL A 824 -20.98 10.45 8.44
C VAL A 824 -21.77 10.56 7.15
N SER A 825 -21.53 11.57 6.33
CA SER A 825 -22.30 11.87 5.13
C SER A 825 -21.82 11.15 3.88
N GLY A 826 -20.61 10.59 3.88
CA GLY A 826 -20.03 9.79 2.81
C GLY A 826 -20.18 10.37 1.42
N THR A 827 -19.17 11.08 0.91
CA THR A 827 -19.13 11.37 -0.52
C THR A 827 -18.63 10.11 -1.25
N PRO A 828 -19.29 9.64 -2.31
CA PRO A 828 -18.84 8.47 -3.04
C PRO A 828 -17.41 8.67 -3.52
N ALA A 829 -16.50 7.76 -3.17
CA ALA A 829 -15.12 7.74 -3.64
C ALA A 829 -15.00 7.38 -5.15
N ASN A 830 -16.13 7.22 -5.83
CA ASN A 830 -16.16 6.88 -7.24
C ASN A 830 -16.13 8.17 -8.06
N ARG A 831 -15.02 8.36 -8.75
CA ARG A 831 -14.89 9.34 -9.82
C ARG A 831 -15.83 8.95 -10.97
N THR A 832 -17.01 9.49 -10.99
CA THR A 832 -17.78 9.56 -12.22
C THR A 832 -17.45 10.90 -12.90
N HIS A 833 -17.25 10.88 -14.20
CA HIS A 833 -16.88 12.07 -14.97
C HIS A 833 -18.09 12.94 -15.33
N ASP A 834 -19.24 12.58 -14.84
CA ASP A 834 -20.44 13.40 -14.94
C ASP A 834 -20.33 14.61 -14.01
N ALA A 835 -21.03 15.67 -14.33
CA ALA A 835 -21.17 16.80 -13.41
C ALA A 835 -21.59 16.25 -12.03
N PRO A 836 -20.98 16.73 -10.92
CA PRO A 836 -21.31 16.22 -9.60
C PRO A 836 -22.82 16.27 -9.40
N SER A 837 -23.36 15.16 -8.90
CA SER A 837 -24.77 15.11 -8.52
C SER A 837 -25.08 16.13 -7.42
N GLU A 838 -26.36 16.44 -7.18
CA GLU A 838 -26.75 17.26 -6.02
C GLU A 838 -26.26 16.66 -4.70
N GLU A 839 -26.04 15.35 -4.64
CA GLU A 839 -25.51 14.64 -3.49
C GLU A 839 -23.98 14.84 -3.32
N GLU A 840 -23.23 14.91 -4.44
CA GLU A 840 -21.78 15.13 -4.46
C GLU A 840 -21.39 16.61 -4.37
N ALA A 841 -22.25 17.50 -4.82
CA ALA A 841 -22.04 18.95 -4.77
C ALA A 841 -23.33 19.68 -4.38
N PRO A 842 -23.86 19.45 -3.17
CA PRO A 842 -25.19 19.94 -2.76
C PRO A 842 -25.32 21.46 -2.80
N ASN A 843 -24.19 22.19 -2.69
CA ASN A 843 -24.13 23.65 -2.75
C ASN A 843 -23.52 24.18 -4.05
N GLY A 844 -23.44 23.34 -5.10
CA GLY A 844 -22.89 23.70 -6.41
C GLY A 844 -21.36 23.72 -6.49
N TYR A 845 -20.66 23.10 -5.51
CA TYR A 845 -19.20 22.91 -5.53
C TYR A 845 -18.83 21.53 -4.97
N VAL A 846 -17.64 21.04 -5.34
CA VAL A 846 -17.15 19.70 -4.95
C VAL A 846 -16.65 19.75 -3.50
N HIS A 847 -17.16 18.83 -2.69
CA HIS A 847 -16.78 18.64 -1.29
C HIS A 847 -15.49 17.83 -1.14
N ILE A 848 -14.95 17.78 0.08
CA ILE A 848 -13.82 16.91 0.44
C ILE A 848 -14.25 15.45 0.26
N GLY A 849 -13.51 14.69 -0.54
CA GLY A 849 -13.82 13.31 -0.91
C GLY A 849 -13.06 12.24 -0.12
N SER A 850 -12.00 12.60 0.59
CA SER A 850 -11.23 11.66 1.42
C SER A 850 -10.63 12.32 2.67
N PRO A 851 -10.35 11.51 3.71
CA PRO A 851 -9.72 12.00 4.94
C PRO A 851 -8.32 12.58 4.75
N PHE A 852 -7.63 12.25 3.66
CA PHE A 852 -6.35 12.85 3.29
C PHE A 852 -6.42 14.37 3.24
N PHE A 853 -7.46 14.91 2.60
CA PHE A 853 -7.58 16.35 2.45
C PHE A 853 -7.85 17.08 3.77
N LEU A 854 -8.30 16.37 4.80
CA LEU A 854 -8.48 16.95 6.15
C LEU A 854 -7.18 17.48 6.76
N TYR A 855 -6.01 16.97 6.35
CA TYR A 855 -4.74 17.59 6.73
C TYR A 855 -4.66 19.05 6.27
N PHE A 856 -4.98 19.32 5.00
CA PHE A 856 -4.95 20.68 4.43
C PHE A 856 -6.06 21.54 5.02
N ALA A 857 -7.23 20.97 5.20
CA ALA A 857 -8.40 21.63 5.79
C ALA A 857 -8.11 22.10 7.22
N LEU A 858 -7.69 21.21 8.12
CA LEU A 858 -7.38 21.52 9.50
C LEU A 858 -6.24 22.53 9.61
N LYS A 859 -5.19 22.37 8.80
CA LYS A 859 -4.06 23.31 8.77
C LYS A 859 -4.51 24.71 8.36
N THR A 860 -5.44 24.82 7.42
CA THR A 860 -6.03 26.09 6.98
C THR A 860 -6.91 26.70 8.07
N LEU A 861 -7.76 25.91 8.72
CA LEU A 861 -8.57 26.38 9.84
C LEU A 861 -7.71 26.96 10.97
N TYR A 862 -6.68 26.24 11.41
CA TYR A 862 -5.75 26.72 12.43
C TYR A 862 -4.96 27.98 11.98
N LYS A 863 -4.59 28.06 10.71
CA LYS A 863 -3.90 29.23 10.15
C LYS A 863 -4.76 30.49 10.20
N TYR A 864 -6.05 30.36 9.96
CA TYR A 864 -6.99 31.48 9.91
C TYR A 864 -7.78 31.69 11.21
N GLY A 865 -7.42 30.99 12.31
CA GLY A 865 -7.98 31.22 13.64
C GLY A 865 -9.33 30.55 13.91
N TYR A 866 -9.72 29.56 13.10
CA TYR A 866 -10.93 28.75 13.31
C TYR A 866 -10.63 27.53 14.19
N ASP A 867 -9.96 27.74 15.32
CA ASP A 867 -9.39 26.70 16.19
C ASP A 867 -10.47 25.79 16.79
N GLU A 868 -11.62 26.37 17.16
CA GLU A 868 -12.77 25.64 17.72
C GLU A 868 -13.36 24.68 16.69
N LEU A 869 -13.57 25.14 15.46
CA LEU A 869 -14.08 24.27 14.37
C LEU A 869 -13.06 23.16 14.04
N ALA A 870 -11.77 23.48 14.01
CA ALA A 870 -10.72 22.50 13.76
C ALA A 870 -10.70 21.40 14.83
N LEU A 871 -10.80 21.75 16.11
CA LEU A 871 -10.82 20.78 17.20
C LEU A 871 -12.12 19.97 17.24
N THR A 872 -13.26 20.63 17.01
CA THR A 872 -14.58 19.97 16.90
C THR A 872 -14.63 18.99 15.76
N SER A 873 -14.06 19.33 14.60
CA SER A 873 -13.99 18.43 13.44
C SER A 873 -13.14 17.19 13.73
N GLN A 874 -11.97 17.35 14.37
CA GLN A 874 -11.15 16.21 14.77
C GLN A 874 -11.92 15.26 15.70
N ARG A 875 -12.59 15.81 16.72
CA ARG A 875 -13.38 15.06 17.71
C ARG A 875 -14.57 14.33 17.06
N ARG A 876 -15.27 15.00 16.14
CA ARG A 876 -16.44 14.47 15.43
C ARG A 876 -16.04 13.41 14.39
N ASP A 877 -15.15 13.80 13.48
CA ASP A 877 -14.91 13.02 12.27
C ASP A 877 -14.09 11.75 12.58
N TRP A 878 -12.95 11.84 13.26
CA TRP A 878 -12.24 10.62 13.70
C TRP A 878 -12.96 9.86 14.80
N GLY A 879 -13.77 10.56 15.61
CA GLY A 879 -14.63 9.89 16.58
C GLY A 879 -15.66 8.98 15.95
N ALA A 880 -16.18 9.30 14.77
CA ALA A 880 -17.12 8.43 14.04
C ALA A 880 -16.48 7.08 13.66
N LEU A 881 -15.17 7.03 13.45
CA LEU A 881 -14.44 5.76 13.24
C LEU A 881 -14.46 4.91 14.51
N LEU A 882 -14.20 5.52 15.67
CA LEU A 882 -14.24 4.84 16.96
C LEU A 882 -15.65 4.29 17.26
N ASP A 883 -16.69 5.10 16.97
CA ASP A 883 -18.09 4.69 17.13
C ASP A 883 -18.47 3.51 16.20
N SER A 884 -17.77 3.37 15.07
CA SER A 884 -17.89 2.26 14.13
C SER A 884 -16.95 1.08 14.43
N ASN A 885 -16.32 1.03 15.61
CA ASN A 885 -15.32 0.04 16.02
C ASN A 885 -14.11 -0.07 15.06
N ILE A 886 -13.71 1.05 14.45
CA ILE A 886 -12.51 1.16 13.61
C ILE A 886 -11.44 1.93 14.40
N PRO A 887 -10.43 1.24 14.99
CA PRO A 887 -9.41 1.85 15.85
C PRO A 887 -8.20 2.38 15.07
N THR A 888 -8.37 2.66 13.78
CA THR A 888 -7.34 3.15 12.85
C THR A 888 -7.90 4.23 11.94
N CYS A 889 -7.02 5.02 11.33
CA CYS A 889 -7.39 6.02 10.34
C CYS A 889 -7.57 5.35 8.97
N VAL A 890 -8.67 5.60 8.29
CA VAL A 890 -9.07 4.94 7.04
C VAL A 890 -8.62 5.71 5.81
N GLU A 891 -8.59 5.04 4.65
CA GLU A 891 -8.24 5.65 3.37
C GLU A 891 -9.33 6.58 2.84
N THR A 892 -10.58 6.15 2.89
CA THR A 892 -11.72 6.88 2.32
C THR A 892 -12.82 7.09 3.35
N PHE A 893 -13.72 8.03 3.07
CA PHE A 893 -14.98 8.12 3.80
C PHE A 893 -15.86 6.90 3.52
N LYS A 894 -16.88 6.72 4.37
CA LYS A 894 -17.88 5.68 4.20
C LYS A 894 -18.70 5.99 2.93
N SER A 895 -18.86 5.01 2.05
CA SER A 895 -19.73 5.10 0.87
C SER A 895 -21.00 4.30 1.12
N GLY A 896 -22.14 4.99 1.22
CA GLY A 896 -23.40 4.35 1.59
C GLY A 896 -23.31 3.67 2.95
N LYS A 897 -23.51 2.34 2.99
CA LYS A 897 -23.40 1.55 4.23
C LYS A 897 -22.01 0.98 4.50
N ASP A 898 -21.06 1.12 3.58
CA ASP A 898 -19.81 0.38 3.62
C ASP A 898 -18.56 1.26 3.53
N TRP A 899 -17.46 0.78 4.10
CA TRP A 899 -16.11 1.29 3.94
C TRP A 899 -15.47 0.57 2.75
N THR A 900 -14.93 1.32 1.80
CA THR A 900 -14.60 0.75 0.49
C THR A 900 -13.13 0.38 0.30
N ARG A 901 -12.22 0.91 1.15
CA ARG A 901 -10.77 0.76 0.99
C ARG A 901 -10.09 0.44 2.31
N SER A 902 -8.76 0.61 2.40
CA SER A 902 -7.95 0.28 3.57
C SER A 902 -8.50 0.89 4.87
N ALA A 903 -8.53 0.08 5.94
CA ALA A 903 -8.89 0.53 7.28
C ALA A 903 -7.69 1.15 8.04
N ALA A 904 -6.46 0.95 7.57
CA ALA A 904 -5.27 1.56 8.14
C ALA A 904 -4.48 2.31 7.06
N HIS A 905 -4.64 3.64 7.00
CA HIS A 905 -4.06 4.49 5.98
C HIS A 905 -3.55 5.80 6.59
N ALA A 906 -2.23 5.92 6.69
CA ALA A 906 -1.63 6.99 7.50
C ALA A 906 -1.77 8.40 6.92
N TRP A 907 -2.16 8.56 5.66
CA TRP A 907 -2.46 9.87 5.07
C TRP A 907 -3.59 10.61 5.80
N SER A 908 -4.43 9.89 6.54
CA SER A 908 -5.52 10.44 7.35
C SER A 908 -5.20 10.55 8.85
N ALA A 909 -3.94 10.33 9.25
CA ALA A 909 -3.51 10.40 10.65
C ALA A 909 -3.21 11.83 11.15
N SER A 910 -3.74 12.86 10.49
CA SER A 910 -3.46 14.27 10.76
C SER A 910 -3.79 14.76 12.18
N PRO A 911 -4.73 14.20 12.97
CA PRO A 911 -4.93 14.64 14.35
C PRO A 911 -3.67 14.55 15.21
N ALA A 912 -2.84 13.51 15.03
CA ALA A 912 -1.58 13.38 15.77
C ALA A 912 -0.59 14.53 15.51
N ILE A 913 -0.75 15.24 14.39
CA ILE A 913 0.05 16.43 14.06
C ILE A 913 -0.50 17.64 14.81
N PHE A 914 -1.80 17.95 14.63
CA PHE A 914 -2.40 19.18 15.14
C PHE A 914 -2.57 19.18 16.66
N LEU A 915 -2.73 18.03 17.28
CA LEU A 915 -2.72 17.91 18.74
C LEU A 915 -1.36 18.29 19.34
N LYS A 916 -0.25 18.14 18.58
CA LYS A 916 1.10 18.59 18.99
C LYS A 916 1.39 20.04 18.61
N THR A 917 1.10 20.40 17.36
CA THR A 917 1.50 21.71 16.83
C THR A 917 0.58 22.85 17.25
N ASP A 918 -0.70 22.56 17.47
CA ASP A 918 -1.71 23.58 17.75
C ASP A 918 -2.34 23.42 19.14
N VAL A 919 -2.80 22.24 19.54
CA VAL A 919 -3.35 22.06 20.90
C VAL A 919 -2.25 22.13 21.95
N LEU A 920 -1.16 21.37 21.83
CA LEU A 920 -0.01 21.50 22.72
C LEU A 920 0.79 22.78 22.45
N GLY A 921 0.80 23.24 21.19
CA GLY A 921 1.30 24.53 20.75
C GLY A 921 2.78 24.60 20.43
N VAL A 922 3.49 23.49 20.27
CA VAL A 922 4.94 23.47 20.04
C VAL A 922 5.26 23.69 18.57
N LYS A 923 5.98 24.78 18.24
CA LYS A 923 6.37 25.12 16.87
C LYS A 923 7.84 25.51 16.77
N ALA A 924 8.56 24.89 15.83
CA ALA A 924 9.93 25.30 15.53
C ALA A 924 9.94 26.70 14.89
N VAL A 925 10.73 27.62 15.45
CA VAL A 925 11.04 28.94 14.87
C VAL A 925 12.30 28.84 14.02
N LYS A 926 13.33 28.15 14.53
CA LYS A 926 14.54 27.81 13.78
C LYS A 926 14.66 26.31 13.60
N PRO A 927 15.28 25.86 12.49
CA PRO A 927 15.50 24.46 12.22
C PRO A 927 16.14 23.70 13.40
N GLY A 928 15.75 22.43 13.58
CA GLY A 928 16.21 21.59 14.70
C GLY A 928 15.71 22.04 16.07
N TYR A 929 14.65 22.86 16.12
CA TYR A 929 14.14 23.47 17.35
C TYR A 929 15.20 24.29 18.13
N ALA A 930 16.23 24.78 17.43
CA ALA A 930 17.22 25.66 18.05
C ALA A 930 16.56 26.89 18.71
N GLU A 931 15.46 27.36 18.15
CA GLU A 931 14.48 28.24 18.75
C GLU A 931 13.08 27.70 18.44
N PHE A 932 12.19 27.73 19.46
CA PHE A 932 10.80 27.27 19.32
C PHE A 932 9.86 28.10 20.17
N THR A 933 8.57 28.12 19.81
CA THR A 933 7.49 28.71 20.62
C THR A 933 6.59 27.66 21.22
N VAL A 934 5.86 28.03 22.26
CA VAL A 934 4.75 27.25 22.82
C VAL A 934 3.51 28.18 22.85
N GLU A 935 2.66 27.99 21.87
CA GLU A 935 1.46 28.80 21.62
C GLU A 935 0.22 27.91 21.55
N PRO A 936 -0.28 27.40 22.70
CA PRO A 936 -1.43 26.49 22.71
C PRO A 936 -2.71 27.17 22.23
N LYS A 937 -3.52 26.39 21.51
CA LYS A 937 -4.88 26.74 21.12
C LYS A 937 -5.86 25.84 21.87
N PRO A 938 -6.22 26.19 23.10
CA PRO A 938 -6.95 25.32 24.03
C PRO A 938 -8.41 25.05 23.62
N SER A 939 -9.04 26.00 22.89
CA SER A 939 -10.47 25.94 22.62
C SER A 939 -11.27 25.64 23.92
N ASP A 940 -12.02 24.54 23.99
CA ASP A 940 -12.79 24.11 25.16
C ASP A 940 -12.01 23.24 26.16
N LEU A 941 -10.77 22.86 25.84
CA LEU A 941 -9.93 22.01 26.70
C LEU A 941 -9.46 22.79 27.95
N THR A 942 -9.35 22.06 29.06
CA THR A 942 -8.87 22.61 30.35
C THR A 942 -7.39 22.36 30.60
N PHE A 943 -6.82 21.30 30.01
CA PHE A 943 -5.37 21.05 30.04
C PHE A 943 -4.93 20.23 28.84
N ALA A 944 -3.65 20.30 28.52
CA ALA A 944 -2.96 19.28 27.74
C ALA A 944 -1.49 19.16 28.17
N LYS A 945 -0.95 17.96 28.02
CA LYS A 945 0.47 17.66 28.23
C LYS A 945 0.99 16.70 27.18
N GLY A 946 2.27 16.79 26.87
CA GLY A 946 2.88 15.90 25.88
C GLY A 946 4.31 16.27 25.56
N SER A 947 4.89 15.56 24.59
CA SER A 947 6.26 15.79 24.17
C SER A 947 6.39 15.85 22.64
N VAL A 948 7.36 16.61 22.14
CA VAL A 948 7.74 16.69 20.74
C VAL A 948 9.22 16.30 20.63
N PRO A 949 9.57 15.35 19.72
CA PRO A 949 10.96 14.95 19.53
C PRO A 949 11.75 16.04 18.84
N THR A 950 13.03 16.17 19.21
CA THR A 950 14.03 16.99 18.53
C THR A 950 15.32 16.18 18.37
N PRO A 951 16.27 16.59 17.54
CA PRO A 951 17.57 15.92 17.46
C PRO A 951 18.36 15.86 18.79
N ASN A 952 18.04 16.75 19.71
CA ASN A 952 18.71 16.88 21.02
C ASN A 952 17.96 16.18 22.17
N GLY A 953 16.83 15.53 21.89
CA GLY A 953 15.93 14.94 22.89
C GLY A 953 14.50 15.44 22.74
N ARG A 954 13.67 15.32 23.78
CA ARG A 954 12.25 15.72 23.70
C ARG A 954 12.00 17.03 24.42
N ILE A 955 11.19 17.90 23.79
CA ILE A 955 10.58 19.05 24.43
C ILE A 955 9.31 18.56 25.11
N TYR A 956 9.18 18.77 26.41
CA TYR A 956 7.97 18.44 27.19
C TYR A 956 7.21 19.73 27.49
N VAL A 957 5.90 19.70 27.24
CA VAL A 957 4.99 20.81 27.51
C VAL A 957 3.79 20.32 28.29
N GLU A 958 3.40 21.10 29.30
CA GLU A 958 2.16 20.95 30.03
C GLU A 958 1.52 22.32 30.17
N TRP A 959 0.25 22.45 29.86
CA TRP A 959 -0.50 23.66 30.14
C TRP A 959 -1.84 23.34 30.79
N GLU A 960 -2.29 24.29 31.61
CA GLU A 960 -3.55 24.26 32.34
C GLU A 960 -4.28 25.60 32.16
N LYS A 961 -5.58 25.56 31.83
CA LYS A 961 -6.42 26.75 31.64
C LYS A 961 -7.07 27.13 32.97
N LYS A 962 -6.80 28.35 33.44
CA LYS A 962 -7.39 28.89 34.65
C LYS A 962 -8.83 29.32 34.41
N GLU A 963 -9.56 29.61 35.51
CA GLU A 963 -10.94 30.10 35.45
C GLU A 963 -11.08 31.45 34.70
N ASP A 964 -10.04 32.28 34.70
CA ASP A 964 -9.99 33.54 33.96
C ASP A 964 -9.63 33.40 32.48
N GLY A 965 -9.45 32.15 32.01
CA GLY A 965 -9.07 31.80 30.61
C GLY A 965 -7.58 31.89 30.33
N THR A 966 -6.74 32.34 31.26
CA THR A 966 -5.29 32.39 31.09
C THR A 966 -4.69 31.00 31.19
N LEU A 967 -3.58 30.76 30.48
CA LEU A 967 -2.87 29.49 30.51
C LEU A 967 -1.67 29.54 31.45
N ASN A 968 -1.55 28.51 32.30
CA ASN A 968 -0.34 28.23 33.05
C ASN A 968 0.46 27.19 32.25
N ILE A 969 1.60 27.62 31.67
CA ILE A 969 2.41 26.77 30.77
C ILE A 969 3.72 26.41 31.46
N LYS A 970 4.02 25.12 31.51
CA LYS A 970 5.33 24.57 31.88
C LYS A 970 5.96 23.97 30.64
N CYS A 971 7.26 24.25 30.48
CA CYS A 971 8.02 23.73 29.35
C CYS A 971 9.41 23.29 29.80
N GLU A 972 9.78 22.08 29.47
CA GLU A 972 11.13 21.53 29.65
C GLU A 972 11.70 21.20 28.27
N ALA A 973 12.91 21.69 27.97
CA ALA A 973 13.55 21.51 26.69
C ALA A 973 14.97 20.96 26.87
N PRO A 974 15.44 20.11 25.96
CA PRO A 974 16.81 19.64 25.98
C PRO A 974 17.81 20.76 25.67
N GLU A 975 19.06 20.54 26.05
CA GLU A 975 20.15 21.45 25.70
C GLU A 975 20.21 21.67 24.18
N GLY A 976 20.41 22.91 23.74
CA GLY A 976 20.38 23.30 22.32
C GLY A 976 18.99 23.72 21.81
N CYS A 977 17.91 23.52 22.57
CA CYS A 977 16.56 23.99 22.22
C CYS A 977 16.17 25.17 23.12
N ARG A 978 15.85 26.32 22.52
CA ARG A 978 15.54 27.53 23.26
C ARG A 978 14.08 27.97 23.04
N LEU A 979 13.32 28.03 24.11
CA LEU A 979 11.99 28.65 24.10
C LEU A 979 12.12 30.17 23.88
N VAL A 980 11.44 30.65 22.84
CA VAL A 980 11.33 32.10 22.55
C VAL A 980 9.87 32.54 22.69
N LYS A 981 9.67 33.79 22.95
CA LYS A 981 8.31 34.37 23.15
C LYS A 981 7.71 34.81 21.85
#